data_8343cc434e2538c7631f800b5d218119
#
_entry.id   8343cc434e2538c7631f800b5d218119
#
_cell.length_a   1.000
_cell.length_b   1.000
_cell.length_c   1.000
_cell.angle_alpha   90.00
_cell.angle_beta   90.00
_cell.angle_gamma   90.00
#
_symmetry.space_group_name_H-M   'P 1'
#
loop_
_entity.id
_entity.type
_entity.pdbx_description
1 polymer ?
#
loop_
_entity_poly.entity_id
_entity_poly.type
_entity_poly.pdbx_seq_one_letter_code
_entity_poly.pdbx_strand_id
1 'polypeptide(L)'
;MTQFHGSEYLSCCAKHHVDGNKWRPFQKPNTPPMWCRDRLVDVEHVKIDITPDFDAKSLSGTSTLTVRPINEGTKFVELDACEMTISGVKVGGKNARHEYDGQKLTIFFEPTPAADRELEITVAYSTKPRRGAYFVGPDEKYPDKHREMWTQGQDEDSRFWFPCFDYPNEKASSEVVAHVPKGMTTLSNGKLLSKKADGKLEVHHWRQEIPHVAYLVTLVVGDYVKAEQKWDGLEVSYLVPPGREEDGKRSFDKTPKMVELFSRLTGVKYPYEKYSQITAVDFIFGGMENTTATTQTELTLHDARAHLDFSSEGLVAHELAHQWFGDYVTCRDWSHAWLNEGFATFMEIMWQEHANGWAEAQYYADGDMKAYLSEDRGAYRRPIVTNVYREPLDLFDRHLYQKGALVLHHLRGMVGDRLFWKAINRYLGKHGKQSVITQNLMDAFQEVTGRNLEWFFAQWVFGGGHPEFKVAANWDDKNEQLELKIEQKQPKDDLTGVFRVPVKVKFVWEGGEETREFEISEASHRYFIKLARKPKMVLFDPGNTVLKTLELDFSEDMLVNQLKGAADDVMARVYAARELGKKGTAAATQALAETLARDNFWGVQAECAEALGKIHSEAALEALSSSKVKHPKARRAVAAALGEWLGDKSAKALMPLLRKDESYFVEAEAARALGRTRSALAFDAMVAALSKESHNDVIRASVFGGFCELRDMRALEVMKEWTVYGQPWQARLSAIYNIGRLAHYSTDDRAKMEVRELLEPLLEQDFRTVMNAIGGLEALGDVKAVAALEKCAAGALDGRIKRRAQNAAAAIREGGGAPKELKALREDYDTLKKDYDDLKNRLLKLESPGVKAKAASPAKKKGKK
;
A
#
# COMPACT_ATOMS: atom_id res chain seq x y z
N MET A 1 -13.05 -1.29 9.06
CA MET A 1 -12.55 0.10 9.24
C MET A 1 -11.13 0.16 8.75
N THR A 2 -10.89 0.80 7.64
CA THR A 2 -9.54 1.05 7.12
C THR A 2 -9.02 2.32 7.77
N GLN A 3 -8.06 2.19 8.67
CA GLN A 3 -7.27 3.34 9.13
C GLN A 3 -6.48 3.86 7.95
N PHE A 4 -6.71 5.12 7.58
CA PHE A 4 -5.90 5.80 6.59
C PHE A 4 -4.58 6.21 7.22
N HIS A 5 -3.52 5.40 7.05
CA HIS A 5 -2.17 5.91 7.13
C HIS A 5 -1.91 6.77 5.88
N GLY A 6 -1.15 7.87 6.00
CA GLY A 6 -0.84 8.74 4.86
C GLY A 6 -0.21 8.00 3.67
N SER A 7 0.49 6.87 3.93
CA SER A 7 1.02 5.94 2.92
C SER A 7 -0.05 5.23 2.08
N GLU A 8 -1.30 5.16 2.53
CA GLU A 8 -2.37 4.49 1.78
C GLU A 8 -2.78 5.23 0.50
N TYR A 9 -2.54 6.55 0.40
CA TYR A 9 -2.74 7.30 -0.84
C TYR A 9 -1.60 7.15 -1.83
N LEU A 10 -0.41 6.75 -1.35
CA LEU A 10 0.81 6.63 -2.12
C LEU A 10 1.32 5.18 -2.24
N SER A 11 0.53 4.19 -1.83
CA SER A 11 0.91 2.78 -2.02
C SER A 11 1.24 2.51 -3.49
N CYS A 12 2.39 1.91 -3.77
CA CYS A 12 2.79 1.45 -5.11
C CYS A 12 1.75 0.54 -5.76
N CYS A 13 1.02 -0.21 -4.95
CA CYS A 13 -0.10 -1.01 -5.41
C CYS A 13 -1.36 -0.17 -5.52
N ALA A 14 -1.96 -0.12 -6.71
CA ALA A 14 -3.34 0.33 -6.85
C ALA A 14 -4.19 -0.45 -5.84
N LYS A 15 -4.83 0.27 -4.92
CA LYS A 15 -5.67 -0.36 -3.90
C LYS A 15 -6.73 -1.21 -4.57
N HIS A 16 -6.60 -2.51 -4.44
CA HIS A 16 -7.74 -3.37 -4.59
C HIS A 16 -8.63 -3.15 -3.36
N HIS A 17 -9.71 -2.39 -3.51
CA HIS A 17 -10.78 -2.43 -2.53
C HIS A 17 -11.34 -3.85 -2.54
N VAL A 18 -10.88 -4.65 -1.61
CA VAL A 18 -11.50 -5.95 -1.33
C VAL A 18 -12.71 -5.63 -0.46
N ASP A 19 -13.85 -5.44 -1.10
CA ASP A 19 -15.12 -5.48 -0.38
C ASP A 19 -15.30 -6.91 0.11
N GLY A 20 -15.16 -7.06 1.42
CA GLY A 20 -14.99 -8.27 2.16
C GLY A 20 -15.99 -9.41 1.87
N ASN A 21 -15.61 -10.53 2.37
CA ASN A 21 -16.35 -11.74 2.70
C ASN A 21 -16.35 -12.93 1.75
N LYS A 22 -15.58 -12.94 0.65
CA LYS A 22 -15.42 -14.20 -0.09
C LYS A 22 -13.94 -14.45 -0.38
N TRP A 23 -13.29 -15.25 0.46
CA TRP A 23 -11.98 -15.80 0.18
C TRP A 23 -12.00 -16.58 -1.14
N ARG A 24 -11.05 -16.29 -2.03
CA ARG A 24 -10.88 -16.98 -3.31
C ARG A 24 -9.45 -17.50 -3.41
N PRO A 25 -9.21 -18.61 -4.12
CA PRO A 25 -7.85 -19.02 -4.43
C PRO A 25 -7.11 -17.91 -5.17
N PHE A 26 -5.83 -17.70 -4.84
CA PHE A 26 -4.96 -16.72 -5.52
C PHE A 26 -4.96 -16.94 -7.03
N GLN A 27 -4.88 -18.21 -7.46
CA GLN A 27 -4.92 -18.58 -8.87
C GLN A 27 -6.09 -19.53 -9.20
N LYS A 28 -6.50 -19.51 -10.47
CA LYS A 28 -7.47 -20.47 -10.99
C LYS A 28 -6.85 -21.87 -11.03
N PRO A 29 -7.67 -22.94 -10.85
CA PRO A 29 -7.20 -24.31 -11.03
C PRO A 29 -6.51 -24.46 -12.40
N ASN A 30 -5.44 -25.26 -12.45
CA ASN A 30 -4.62 -25.53 -13.63
C ASN A 30 -3.84 -24.31 -14.19
N THR A 31 -3.63 -23.23 -13.44
CA THR A 31 -2.65 -22.21 -13.82
C THR A 31 -1.26 -22.85 -13.85
N PRO A 32 -0.53 -22.79 -14.99
CA PRO A 32 0.78 -23.41 -15.09
C PRO A 32 1.81 -22.63 -14.24
N PRO A 33 2.85 -23.31 -13.73
CA PRO A 33 3.96 -22.62 -13.09
C PRO A 33 4.76 -21.82 -14.12
N MET A 34 5.22 -20.64 -13.72
CA MET A 34 6.10 -19.79 -14.48
C MET A 34 7.57 -20.09 -14.12
N TRP A 35 8.43 -20.00 -15.12
CA TRP A 35 9.86 -20.27 -14.98
C TRP A 35 10.68 -19.10 -15.47
N CYS A 36 11.89 -18.96 -14.94
CA CYS A 36 12.86 -17.99 -15.41
C CYS A 36 13.11 -18.18 -16.92
N ARG A 37 13.20 -17.08 -17.67
CA ARG A 37 13.39 -17.09 -19.13
C ARG A 37 14.81 -17.54 -19.49
N ASP A 38 14.95 -18.30 -20.59
CA ASP A 38 16.24 -18.69 -21.14
C ASP A 38 17.00 -17.47 -21.71
N ARG A 39 18.32 -17.45 -21.57
CA ARG A 39 19.24 -16.47 -22.16
C ARG A 39 20.14 -17.17 -23.17
N LEU A 40 20.04 -16.79 -24.43
CA LEU A 40 20.92 -17.30 -25.50
C LEU A 40 22.12 -16.39 -25.76
N VAL A 41 21.98 -15.11 -25.37
CA VAL A 41 23.02 -14.09 -25.45
C VAL A 41 23.12 -13.36 -24.11
N ASP A 42 24.26 -12.80 -23.82
CA ASP A 42 24.53 -11.84 -22.75
C ASP A 42 24.42 -10.44 -23.35
N VAL A 43 23.54 -9.58 -22.80
CA VAL A 43 23.36 -8.20 -23.26
C VAL A 43 24.21 -7.29 -22.40
N GLU A 44 25.27 -6.72 -22.96
CA GLU A 44 26.21 -5.89 -22.22
C GLU A 44 25.81 -4.41 -22.20
N HIS A 45 25.22 -3.94 -23.31
CA HIS A 45 24.86 -2.54 -23.47
C HIS A 45 23.61 -2.35 -24.33
N VAL A 46 22.78 -1.37 -23.99
CA VAL A 46 21.61 -0.96 -24.78
C VAL A 46 21.65 0.54 -25.01
N LYS A 47 21.66 0.97 -26.28
CA LYS A 47 21.56 2.38 -26.67
C LYS A 47 20.22 2.63 -27.35
N ILE A 48 19.44 3.54 -26.80
CA ILE A 48 18.14 3.97 -27.30
C ILE A 48 18.30 5.38 -27.86
N ASP A 49 18.16 5.55 -29.17
CA ASP A 49 18.18 6.84 -29.85
C ASP A 49 16.77 7.14 -30.35
N ILE A 50 16.08 8.12 -29.76
CA ILE A 50 14.62 8.21 -29.86
C ILE A 50 14.12 9.64 -29.98
N THR A 51 13.08 9.82 -30.78
CA THR A 51 12.33 11.08 -30.97
C THR A 51 10.88 10.88 -30.56
N PRO A 52 10.40 11.47 -29.45
CA PRO A 52 8.99 11.52 -29.10
C PRO A 52 8.24 12.56 -29.94
N ASP A 53 7.09 12.17 -30.47
CA ASP A 53 6.11 13.05 -31.10
C ASP A 53 4.89 13.20 -30.19
N PHE A 54 4.76 14.35 -29.56
CA PHE A 54 3.70 14.62 -28.58
C PHE A 54 2.31 14.73 -29.23
N ASP A 55 2.22 15.18 -30.50
CA ASP A 55 0.95 15.36 -31.16
C ASP A 55 0.43 14.03 -31.73
N ALA A 56 1.33 13.22 -32.31
CA ALA A 56 0.99 11.88 -32.76
C ALA A 56 0.95 10.84 -31.64
N LYS A 57 1.44 11.18 -30.41
CA LYS A 57 1.63 10.27 -29.28
C LYS A 57 2.41 9.02 -29.69
N SER A 58 3.55 9.23 -30.32
CA SER A 58 4.37 8.16 -30.92
C SER A 58 5.85 8.36 -30.62
N LEU A 59 6.59 7.27 -30.77
CA LEU A 59 8.03 7.21 -30.64
C LEU A 59 8.64 6.64 -31.92
N SER A 60 9.79 7.17 -32.35
CA SER A 60 10.55 6.62 -33.48
C SER A 60 12.04 6.73 -33.24
N GLY A 61 12.82 5.77 -33.73
CA GLY A 61 14.26 5.77 -33.53
C GLY A 61 14.91 4.41 -33.71
N THR A 62 15.98 4.19 -32.98
CA THR A 62 16.73 2.93 -32.98
C THR A 62 17.00 2.42 -31.57
N SER A 63 16.95 1.09 -31.40
CA SER A 63 17.53 0.39 -30.26
C SER A 63 18.74 -0.39 -30.74
N THR A 64 19.92 -0.11 -30.17
CA THR A 64 21.17 -0.79 -30.50
C THR A 64 21.66 -1.55 -29.27
N LEU A 65 21.80 -2.88 -29.42
CA LEU A 65 22.24 -3.78 -28.36
C LEU A 65 23.64 -4.30 -28.67
N THR A 66 24.55 -4.24 -27.71
CA THR A 66 25.83 -4.98 -27.72
C THR A 66 25.59 -6.29 -26.99
N VAL A 67 25.79 -7.41 -27.70
CA VAL A 67 25.50 -8.75 -27.18
C VAL A 67 26.68 -9.72 -27.40
N ARG A 68 26.79 -10.74 -26.54
CA ARG A 68 27.67 -11.88 -26.70
C ARG A 68 26.89 -13.20 -26.66
N PRO A 69 26.98 -14.07 -27.66
CA PRO A 69 26.41 -15.40 -27.58
C PRO A 69 27.01 -16.20 -26.41
N ILE A 70 26.19 -16.80 -25.56
CA ILE A 70 26.62 -17.59 -24.40
C ILE A 70 27.26 -18.93 -24.84
N ASN A 71 26.70 -19.53 -25.90
CA ASN A 71 27.13 -20.84 -26.40
C ASN A 71 27.51 -20.79 -27.88
N GLU A 72 28.42 -21.65 -28.27
CA GLU A 72 28.68 -21.93 -29.68
C GLU A 72 27.43 -22.48 -30.37
N GLY A 73 27.21 -22.08 -31.61
CA GLY A 73 26.04 -22.54 -32.36
C GLY A 73 24.74 -21.74 -32.13
N THR A 74 24.81 -20.64 -31.36
CA THR A 74 23.70 -19.70 -31.22
C THR A 74 23.35 -19.09 -32.57
N LYS A 75 22.18 -19.46 -33.13
CA LYS A 75 21.74 -19.10 -34.48
C LYS A 75 20.87 -17.86 -34.54
N PHE A 76 20.28 -17.46 -33.43
CA PHE A 76 19.36 -16.32 -33.37
C PHE A 76 19.32 -15.74 -31.96
N VAL A 77 18.80 -14.53 -31.85
CA VAL A 77 18.34 -13.90 -30.61
C VAL A 77 16.89 -13.49 -30.75
N GLU A 78 16.14 -13.59 -29.67
CA GLU A 78 14.76 -13.16 -29.59
C GLU A 78 14.65 -11.95 -28.67
N LEU A 79 14.22 -10.81 -29.22
CA LEU A 79 13.92 -9.59 -28.48
C LEU A 79 12.41 -9.42 -28.30
N ASP A 80 12.04 -8.81 -27.20
CA ASP A 80 10.65 -8.37 -26.98
C ASP A 80 10.45 -7.02 -27.68
N ALA A 81 9.39 -6.92 -28.48
CA ALA A 81 9.05 -5.74 -29.27
C ALA A 81 7.55 -5.74 -29.56
N CYS A 82 6.76 -5.16 -28.65
CA CYS A 82 5.31 -5.23 -28.75
C CYS A 82 4.73 -4.08 -29.57
N GLU A 83 3.87 -4.42 -30.55
CA GLU A 83 3.07 -3.45 -31.33
C GLU A 83 3.91 -2.37 -32.04
N MET A 84 5.08 -2.75 -32.54
CA MET A 84 6.00 -1.85 -33.23
C MET A 84 5.96 -2.05 -34.76
N THR A 85 6.32 -1.00 -35.48
CA THR A 85 6.69 -1.13 -36.89
C THR A 85 8.21 -1.25 -36.99
N ILE A 86 8.72 -2.41 -37.36
CA ILE A 86 10.16 -2.66 -37.55
C ILE A 86 10.52 -2.27 -39.00
N SER A 87 11.32 -1.22 -39.15
CA SER A 87 11.72 -0.69 -40.45
C SER A 87 13.08 -1.22 -40.96
N GLY A 88 13.87 -1.80 -40.06
CA GLY A 88 15.16 -2.41 -40.42
C GLY A 88 15.86 -3.05 -39.23
N VAL A 89 16.59 -4.14 -39.52
CA VAL A 89 17.43 -4.84 -38.54
C VAL A 89 18.81 -5.04 -39.13
N LYS A 90 19.87 -4.70 -38.35
CA LYS A 90 21.26 -4.89 -38.72
C LYS A 90 22.00 -5.67 -37.65
N VAL A 91 22.93 -6.53 -38.07
CA VAL A 91 23.90 -7.20 -37.19
C VAL A 91 25.31 -6.88 -37.74
N GLY A 92 26.17 -6.28 -36.88
CA GLY A 92 27.51 -5.80 -37.31
C GLY A 92 27.45 -4.81 -38.46
N GLY A 93 26.44 -3.93 -38.47
CA GLY A 93 26.22 -2.93 -39.54
C GLY A 93 25.60 -3.46 -40.83
N LYS A 94 25.40 -4.76 -40.99
CA LYS A 94 24.79 -5.39 -42.18
C LYS A 94 23.34 -5.77 -41.94
N ASN A 95 22.49 -5.64 -42.98
CA ASN A 95 21.08 -6.07 -42.88
C ASN A 95 21.01 -7.55 -42.49
N ALA A 96 20.17 -7.88 -41.52
CA ALA A 96 19.98 -9.23 -41.01
C ALA A 96 18.57 -9.78 -41.34
N ARG A 97 18.52 -11.10 -41.55
CA ARG A 97 17.24 -11.81 -41.61
C ARG A 97 16.56 -11.76 -40.26
N HIS A 98 15.29 -11.45 -40.24
CA HIS A 98 14.49 -11.42 -39.03
C HIS A 98 13.05 -11.85 -39.29
N GLU A 99 12.37 -12.28 -38.24
CA GLU A 99 10.94 -12.59 -38.24
C GLU A 99 10.31 -11.79 -37.09
N TYR A 100 9.11 -11.25 -37.31
CA TYR A 100 8.39 -10.44 -36.32
C TYR A 100 6.91 -10.80 -36.34
N ASP A 101 6.36 -11.15 -35.16
CA ASP A 101 4.95 -11.56 -35.01
C ASP A 101 4.05 -10.47 -34.36
N GLY A 102 4.60 -9.28 -34.10
CA GLY A 102 3.94 -8.18 -33.40
C GLY A 102 4.21 -8.14 -31.89
N GLN A 103 4.91 -9.14 -31.35
CA GLN A 103 5.31 -9.20 -29.93
C GLN A 103 6.79 -9.57 -29.76
N LYS A 104 7.29 -10.48 -30.60
CA LYS A 104 8.64 -11.00 -30.56
C LYS A 104 9.35 -10.73 -31.88
N LEU A 105 10.60 -10.28 -31.79
CA LEU A 105 11.50 -10.06 -32.91
C LEU A 105 12.62 -11.08 -32.87
N THR A 106 12.58 -12.08 -33.73
CA THR A 106 13.63 -13.09 -33.89
C THR A 106 14.64 -12.60 -34.93
N ILE A 107 15.91 -12.45 -34.57
CA ILE A 107 17.01 -11.96 -35.41
C ILE A 107 17.98 -13.10 -35.62
N PHE A 108 18.24 -13.49 -36.90
CA PHE A 108 19.10 -14.60 -37.24
C PHE A 108 20.53 -14.14 -37.44
N PHE A 109 21.48 -14.93 -36.93
CA PHE A 109 22.90 -14.73 -37.12
C PHE A 109 23.41 -15.52 -38.35
N GLU A 110 23.86 -14.80 -39.39
CA GLU A 110 24.38 -15.39 -40.62
C GLU A 110 25.70 -14.68 -41.01
N PRO A 111 26.86 -15.33 -40.83
CA PRO A 111 27.10 -16.68 -40.28
C PRO A 111 26.87 -16.74 -38.75
N THR A 112 26.65 -17.95 -38.22
CA THR A 112 26.60 -18.22 -36.77
C THR A 112 27.87 -17.73 -36.09
N PRO A 113 27.79 -16.88 -35.07
CA PRO A 113 28.95 -16.35 -34.36
C PRO A 113 29.59 -17.40 -33.45
N ALA A 114 30.85 -17.19 -33.12
CA ALA A 114 31.50 -17.90 -32.03
C ALA A 114 30.92 -17.44 -30.67
N ALA A 115 31.00 -18.30 -29.65
CA ALA A 115 30.70 -17.92 -28.27
C ALA A 115 31.54 -16.72 -27.83
N ASP A 116 31.04 -15.91 -26.93
CA ASP A 116 31.70 -14.70 -26.37
C ASP A 116 32.10 -13.63 -27.41
N ARG A 117 31.78 -13.81 -28.68
CA ARG A 117 32.02 -12.79 -29.70
C ARG A 117 31.04 -11.63 -29.56
N GLU A 118 31.59 -10.43 -29.38
CA GLU A 118 30.80 -9.20 -29.36
C GLU A 118 30.16 -8.92 -30.72
N LEU A 119 28.86 -8.63 -30.69
CA LEU A 119 28.04 -8.29 -31.83
C LEU A 119 27.19 -7.07 -31.50
N GLU A 120 27.06 -6.19 -32.49
CA GLU A 120 26.12 -5.07 -32.43
C GLU A 120 24.84 -5.41 -33.22
N ILE A 121 23.68 -5.26 -32.58
CA ILE A 121 22.38 -5.44 -33.19
C ILE A 121 21.66 -4.11 -33.16
N THR A 122 21.32 -3.54 -34.31
CA THR A 122 20.56 -2.28 -34.42
C THR A 122 19.19 -2.56 -34.99
N VAL A 123 18.14 -2.18 -34.28
CA VAL A 123 16.73 -2.26 -34.71
C VAL A 123 16.18 -0.84 -34.90
N ALA A 124 15.79 -0.51 -36.12
CA ALA A 124 15.08 0.72 -36.45
C ALA A 124 13.57 0.49 -36.36
N TYR A 125 12.87 1.32 -35.60
CA TYR A 125 11.45 1.09 -35.30
C TYR A 125 10.67 2.39 -35.09
N SER A 126 9.34 2.25 -35.09
CA SER A 126 8.39 3.24 -34.58
C SER A 126 7.24 2.56 -33.85
N THR A 127 6.64 3.25 -32.90
CA THR A 127 5.52 2.73 -32.12
C THR A 127 4.55 3.85 -31.68
N LYS A 128 3.27 3.50 -31.51
CA LYS A 128 2.28 4.27 -30.75
C LYS A 128 1.95 3.48 -29.49
N PRO A 129 2.72 3.66 -28.43
CA PRO A 129 2.67 2.78 -27.27
C PRO A 129 1.34 2.90 -26.55
N ARG A 130 0.68 1.77 -26.27
CA ARG A 130 -0.49 1.69 -25.40
C ARG A 130 -0.12 1.38 -23.95
N ARG A 131 1.13 0.95 -23.71
CA ARG A 131 1.80 0.72 -22.42
C ARG A 131 3.27 1.13 -22.56
N GLY A 132 4.00 1.16 -21.50
CA GLY A 132 5.44 1.43 -21.46
C GLY A 132 5.84 2.90 -21.63
N ALA A 133 5.14 3.68 -22.48
CA ALA A 133 5.34 5.12 -22.57
C ALA A 133 3.99 5.83 -22.71
N TYR A 134 3.86 6.95 -22.02
CA TYR A 134 2.60 7.67 -21.83
C TYR A 134 2.78 9.15 -22.17
N PHE A 135 1.88 9.68 -22.98
CA PHE A 135 1.84 11.10 -23.35
C PHE A 135 0.66 11.77 -22.65
N VAL A 136 0.97 12.73 -21.81
CA VAL A 136 0.03 13.49 -20.99
C VAL A 136 0.10 14.96 -21.39
N GLY A 137 -1.04 15.65 -21.40
CA GLY A 137 -1.08 17.06 -21.73
C GLY A 137 -2.45 17.67 -21.58
N PRO A 138 -2.55 19.00 -21.79
CA PRO A 138 -3.79 19.71 -21.69
C PRO A 138 -4.81 19.25 -22.74
N ASP A 139 -6.08 19.33 -22.38
CA ASP A 139 -7.22 19.17 -23.27
C ASP A 139 -8.27 20.24 -23.00
N GLU A 140 -9.40 20.20 -23.74
CA GLU A 140 -10.47 21.21 -23.63
C GLU A 140 -11.03 21.35 -22.20
N LYS A 141 -11.07 20.25 -21.43
CA LYS A 141 -11.66 20.19 -20.08
C LYS A 141 -10.63 20.36 -18.97
N TYR A 142 -9.37 20.04 -19.24
CA TYR A 142 -8.24 20.22 -18.33
C TYR A 142 -7.14 21.04 -19.01
N PRO A 143 -7.38 22.35 -19.30
CA PRO A 143 -6.45 23.20 -20.04
C PRO A 143 -5.11 23.43 -19.35
N ASP A 144 -5.08 23.35 -18.02
CA ASP A 144 -3.88 23.55 -17.20
C ASP A 144 -3.09 22.27 -16.92
N LYS A 145 -3.49 21.16 -17.54
CA LYS A 145 -2.82 19.88 -17.33
C LYS A 145 -1.40 19.93 -17.89
N HIS A 146 -0.42 19.51 -17.09
CA HIS A 146 1.00 19.54 -17.45
C HIS A 146 1.28 18.70 -18.70
N ARG A 147 2.07 19.26 -19.64
CA ARG A 147 2.46 18.55 -20.88
C ARG A 147 3.77 17.80 -20.66
N GLU A 148 3.69 16.48 -20.69
CA GLU A 148 4.84 15.61 -20.43
C GLU A 148 4.70 14.26 -21.14
N MET A 149 5.81 13.57 -21.26
CA MET A 149 5.90 12.15 -21.60
C MET A 149 6.71 11.45 -20.51
N TRP A 150 6.24 10.31 -20.04
CA TRP A 150 6.96 9.46 -19.11
C TRP A 150 6.86 7.99 -19.51
N THR A 151 7.86 7.20 -19.08
CA THR A 151 7.90 5.76 -19.33
C THR A 151 7.69 4.97 -18.05
N GLN A 152 7.17 3.75 -18.16
CA GLN A 152 6.97 2.78 -17.09
C GLN A 152 7.27 1.38 -17.60
N GLY A 153 8.37 0.78 -17.13
CA GLY A 153 8.84 -0.50 -17.63
C GLY A 153 8.39 -1.71 -16.83
N GLN A 154 8.10 -1.56 -15.52
CA GLN A 154 7.68 -2.67 -14.67
C GLN A 154 6.20 -3.05 -14.93
N ASP A 155 5.81 -4.35 -15.02
CA ASP A 155 6.72 -5.50 -14.87
C ASP A 155 7.57 -5.78 -16.14
N GLU A 156 6.97 -5.86 -17.31
CA GLU A 156 7.58 -6.18 -18.61
C GLU A 156 7.00 -5.28 -19.72
N ASP A 157 6.95 -3.95 -19.47
CA ASP A 157 6.37 -2.96 -20.35
C ASP A 157 7.40 -2.17 -21.16
N SER A 158 8.71 -2.37 -20.95
CA SER A 158 9.77 -1.77 -21.76
C SER A 158 9.66 -2.18 -23.22
N ARG A 159 9.18 -3.38 -23.49
CA ARG A 159 8.89 -3.93 -24.83
C ARG A 159 7.91 -3.14 -25.67
N PHE A 160 7.15 -2.22 -25.09
CA PHE A 160 6.20 -1.38 -25.83
C PHE A 160 6.80 -0.07 -26.33
N TRP A 161 8.00 0.34 -25.81
CA TRP A 161 8.60 1.60 -26.23
C TRP A 161 10.00 1.47 -26.83
N PHE A 162 10.72 0.34 -26.58
CA PHE A 162 11.95 -0.02 -27.32
C PHE A 162 12.13 -1.54 -27.39
N PRO A 163 12.71 -2.07 -28.48
CA PRO A 163 13.07 -3.48 -28.58
C PRO A 163 14.17 -3.84 -27.58
N CYS A 164 13.96 -4.86 -26.72
CA CYS A 164 14.87 -5.24 -25.64
C CYS A 164 14.69 -6.72 -25.23
N PHE A 165 15.55 -7.20 -24.37
CA PHE A 165 15.31 -8.40 -23.58
C PHE A 165 14.63 -7.99 -22.28
N ASP A 166 13.31 -8.07 -22.23
CA ASP A 166 12.47 -7.52 -21.17
C ASP A 166 12.17 -8.55 -20.09
N TYR A 167 13.19 -8.91 -19.29
CA TYR A 167 13.07 -9.82 -18.17
C TYR A 167 14.16 -9.55 -17.11
N PRO A 168 13.91 -9.73 -15.79
CA PRO A 168 14.84 -9.30 -14.73
C PRO A 168 16.12 -10.13 -14.59
N ASN A 169 16.29 -11.22 -15.33
CA ASN A 169 17.53 -12.01 -15.31
C ASN A 169 18.64 -11.51 -16.25
N GLU A 170 18.43 -10.37 -16.92
CA GLU A 170 19.41 -9.76 -17.82
C GLU A 170 19.70 -8.32 -17.42
N LYS A 171 20.98 -7.99 -17.20
CA LYS A 171 21.42 -6.65 -16.83
C LYS A 171 22.42 -6.10 -17.85
N ALA A 172 22.18 -4.87 -18.29
CA ALA A 172 23.04 -4.16 -19.24
C ALA A 172 23.28 -2.71 -18.79
N SER A 173 24.40 -2.13 -19.20
CA SER A 173 24.55 -0.67 -19.17
C SER A 173 23.62 -0.04 -20.22
N SER A 174 23.25 1.24 -20.06
CA SER A 174 22.30 1.85 -21.00
C SER A 174 22.65 3.27 -21.37
N GLU A 175 22.26 3.68 -22.58
CA GLU A 175 22.26 5.06 -23.06
C GLU A 175 20.91 5.43 -23.62
N VAL A 176 20.46 6.67 -23.33
CA VAL A 176 19.29 7.28 -23.94
C VAL A 176 19.70 8.59 -24.62
N VAL A 177 19.53 8.63 -25.93
CA VAL A 177 19.71 9.83 -26.75
C VAL A 177 18.31 10.30 -27.16
N ALA A 178 17.83 11.34 -26.49
CA ALA A 178 16.47 11.85 -26.68
C ALA A 178 16.48 13.13 -27.50
N HIS A 179 15.80 13.12 -28.64
CA HIS A 179 15.58 14.28 -29.51
C HIS A 179 14.25 14.93 -29.11
N VAL A 180 14.30 15.97 -28.29
CA VAL A 180 13.12 16.57 -27.66
C VAL A 180 12.89 18.01 -28.14
N PRO A 181 11.64 18.53 -28.07
CA PRO A 181 11.38 19.93 -28.38
C PRO A 181 12.25 20.88 -27.55
N LYS A 182 12.74 21.94 -28.20
CA LYS A 182 13.64 22.92 -27.57
C LYS A 182 13.00 23.52 -26.32
N GLY A 183 13.78 23.55 -25.23
CA GLY A 183 13.38 24.10 -23.93
C GLY A 183 12.74 23.08 -22.98
N MET A 184 12.41 21.87 -23.44
CA MET A 184 11.95 20.82 -22.55
C MET A 184 13.11 20.25 -21.70
N THR A 185 12.78 19.87 -20.48
CA THR A 185 13.66 19.14 -19.57
C THR A 185 13.53 17.65 -19.81
N THR A 186 14.61 16.89 -19.68
CA THR A 186 14.59 15.45 -19.65
C THR A 186 15.17 14.91 -18.35
N LEU A 187 14.69 13.77 -17.89
CA LEU A 187 15.33 12.94 -16.88
C LEU A 187 15.42 11.51 -17.40
N SER A 188 16.59 10.88 -17.26
CA SER A 188 16.82 9.48 -17.56
C SER A 188 17.88 8.91 -16.62
N ASN A 189 18.19 7.62 -16.79
CA ASN A 189 19.15 6.89 -15.98
C ASN A 189 20.58 7.44 -16.14
N GLY A 190 21.38 7.39 -15.08
CA GLY A 190 22.80 7.79 -15.09
C GLY A 190 23.03 9.30 -15.24
N LYS A 191 24.12 9.67 -15.92
CA LYS A 191 24.55 11.07 -16.11
C LYS A 191 24.08 11.65 -17.43
N LEU A 192 23.74 12.92 -17.44
CA LEU A 192 23.58 13.71 -18.66
C LEU A 192 24.98 14.05 -19.22
N LEU A 193 25.36 13.40 -20.30
CA LEU A 193 26.66 13.58 -20.94
C LEU A 193 26.71 14.84 -21.78
N SER A 194 25.62 15.15 -22.48
CA SER A 194 25.55 16.37 -23.31
C SER A 194 24.11 16.81 -23.58
N LYS A 195 23.98 18.11 -23.81
CA LYS A 195 22.77 18.78 -24.31
C LYS A 195 23.19 19.64 -25.49
N LYS A 196 22.64 19.35 -26.69
CA LYS A 196 23.02 20.04 -27.94
C LYS A 196 21.79 20.46 -28.72
N ALA A 197 21.78 21.67 -29.25
CA ALA A 197 20.73 22.14 -30.14
C ALA A 197 20.81 21.44 -31.51
N ASP A 198 19.66 21.03 -32.05
CA ASP A 198 19.51 20.45 -33.39
C ASP A 198 18.25 21.04 -34.06
N GLY A 199 18.40 22.20 -34.64
CA GLY A 199 17.30 22.94 -35.28
C GLY A 199 16.19 23.32 -34.30
N LYS A 200 15.01 22.73 -34.44
CA LYS A 200 13.85 22.92 -33.52
C LYS A 200 13.87 22.00 -32.31
N LEU A 201 14.81 21.04 -32.29
CA LEU A 201 14.98 20.05 -31.23
C LEU A 201 16.23 20.36 -30.40
N GLU A 202 16.33 19.71 -29.29
CA GLU A 202 17.55 19.54 -28.49
C GLU A 202 17.81 18.04 -28.31
N VAL A 203 19.08 17.63 -28.42
CA VAL A 203 19.51 16.27 -28.23
C VAL A 203 20.12 16.15 -26.85
N HIS A 204 19.48 15.38 -26.00
CA HIS A 204 19.93 15.10 -24.64
C HIS A 204 20.46 13.68 -24.57
N HIS A 205 21.77 13.52 -24.23
CA HIS A 205 22.43 12.22 -24.15
C HIS A 205 22.68 11.83 -22.70
N TRP A 206 22.01 10.80 -22.24
CA TRP A 206 22.13 10.20 -20.92
C TRP A 206 22.85 8.86 -20.98
N ARG A 207 23.61 8.51 -19.92
CA ARG A 207 24.31 7.22 -19.84
C ARG A 207 24.34 6.70 -18.41
N GLN A 208 23.96 5.42 -18.26
CA GLN A 208 24.04 4.61 -17.07
C GLN A 208 25.11 3.54 -17.26
N GLU A 209 26.22 3.66 -16.50
CA GLU A 209 27.38 2.75 -16.63
C GLU A 209 27.18 1.43 -15.88
N ILE A 210 26.58 1.49 -14.68
CA ILE A 210 26.34 0.29 -13.88
C ILE A 210 25.18 -0.48 -14.48
N PRO A 211 25.37 -1.79 -14.82
CA PRO A 211 24.32 -2.59 -15.42
C PRO A 211 23.05 -2.67 -14.60
N HIS A 212 21.91 -2.54 -15.25
CA HIS A 212 20.58 -2.67 -14.69
C HIS A 212 19.63 -3.38 -15.67
N VAL A 213 18.46 -3.79 -15.20
CA VAL A 213 17.49 -4.53 -16.02
C VAL A 213 16.67 -3.59 -16.90
N ALA A 214 16.08 -4.12 -17.97
CA ALA A 214 15.37 -3.33 -18.98
C ALA A 214 14.18 -2.56 -18.39
N TYR A 215 13.43 -3.13 -17.43
CA TYR A 215 12.28 -2.46 -16.86
C TYR A 215 12.61 -1.19 -16.04
N LEU A 216 13.87 -1.00 -15.64
CA LEU A 216 14.37 0.17 -14.93
C LEU A 216 14.86 1.30 -15.86
N VAL A 217 14.89 1.05 -17.19
CA VAL A 217 15.24 2.09 -18.17
C VAL A 217 14.09 3.07 -18.29
N THR A 218 14.38 4.37 -18.16
CA THR A 218 13.35 5.41 -18.16
C THR A 218 13.72 6.64 -18.96
N LEU A 219 12.70 7.31 -19.46
CA LEU A 219 12.80 8.65 -20.03
C LEU A 219 11.54 9.44 -19.62
N VAL A 220 11.77 10.61 -18.99
CA VAL A 220 10.71 11.60 -18.75
C VAL A 220 11.08 12.87 -19.50
N VAL A 221 10.10 13.47 -20.19
CA VAL A 221 10.26 14.71 -20.97
C VAL A 221 9.12 15.65 -20.64
N GLY A 222 9.42 16.90 -20.27
CA GLY A 222 8.38 17.87 -19.94
C GLY A 222 8.96 19.23 -19.51
N ASP A 223 8.09 20.10 -19.05
CA ASP A 223 8.49 21.38 -18.47
C ASP A 223 8.62 21.25 -16.94
N TYR A 224 9.84 21.24 -16.44
CA TYR A 224 10.13 20.99 -15.03
C TYR A 224 11.12 21.99 -14.44
N VAL A 225 10.91 22.32 -13.18
CA VAL A 225 11.88 23.03 -12.34
C VAL A 225 12.66 22.00 -11.53
N LYS A 226 14.00 22.07 -11.66
CA LYS A 226 14.93 21.20 -10.93
C LYS A 226 15.43 21.89 -9.67
N ALA A 227 15.37 21.21 -8.53
CA ALA A 227 16.03 21.60 -7.29
C ALA A 227 17.14 20.59 -6.96
N GLU A 228 18.30 21.11 -6.53
CA GLU A 228 19.48 20.32 -6.25
C GLU A 228 19.87 20.38 -4.78
N GLN A 229 20.19 19.23 -4.23
CA GLN A 229 20.79 19.02 -2.93
C GLN A 229 22.05 18.16 -3.10
N LYS A 230 22.84 18.00 -2.05
CA LYS A 230 24.07 17.18 -2.10
C LYS A 230 24.21 16.33 -0.84
N TRP A 231 24.72 15.12 -1.01
CA TRP A 231 25.20 14.27 0.06
C TRP A 231 26.56 13.69 -0.32
N ASP A 232 27.61 13.99 0.47
CA ASP A 232 28.98 13.47 0.28
C ASP A 232 29.46 13.54 -1.19
N GLY A 233 29.21 14.67 -1.86
CA GLY A 233 29.55 14.92 -3.26
C GLY A 233 28.56 14.35 -4.29
N LEU A 234 27.61 13.49 -3.88
CA LEU A 234 26.54 12.98 -4.72
C LEU A 234 25.50 14.09 -4.99
N GLU A 235 25.09 14.27 -6.24
CA GLU A 235 23.93 15.05 -6.59
C GLU A 235 22.65 14.30 -6.18
N VAL A 236 21.83 14.95 -5.34
CA VAL A 236 20.48 14.50 -4.99
C VAL A 236 19.52 15.58 -5.45
N SER A 237 18.65 15.28 -6.40
CA SER A 237 17.78 16.28 -7.00
C SER A 237 16.34 15.82 -7.12
N TYR A 238 15.43 16.78 -7.26
CA TYR A 238 14.04 16.49 -7.62
C TYR A 238 13.56 17.50 -8.68
N LEU A 239 12.64 17.03 -9.53
CA LEU A 239 12.03 17.78 -10.60
C LEU A 239 10.52 17.78 -10.40
N VAL A 240 9.94 18.99 -10.42
CA VAL A 240 8.50 19.20 -10.21
C VAL A 240 7.96 20.16 -11.27
N PRO A 241 6.67 20.13 -11.60
CA PRO A 241 6.05 21.11 -12.48
C PRO A 241 6.26 22.55 -11.95
N PRO A 242 6.38 23.56 -12.83
CA PRO A 242 6.45 24.96 -12.42
C PRO A 242 5.30 25.35 -11.50
N GLY A 243 5.61 26.12 -10.43
CA GLY A 243 4.64 26.55 -9.42
C GLY A 243 4.42 25.55 -8.28
N ARG A 244 5.09 24.36 -8.30
CA ARG A 244 5.01 23.33 -7.25
C ARG A 244 6.32 23.17 -6.46
N GLU A 245 7.23 24.16 -6.53
CA GLU A 245 8.58 24.10 -5.95
C GLU A 245 8.55 23.95 -4.41
N GLU A 246 7.67 24.70 -3.74
CA GLU A 246 7.52 24.64 -2.28
C GLU A 246 6.92 23.29 -1.83
N ASP A 247 6.01 22.71 -2.61
CA ASP A 247 5.45 21.39 -2.38
C ASP A 247 6.53 20.32 -2.61
N GLY A 248 7.32 20.49 -3.68
CA GLY A 248 8.46 19.62 -3.96
C GLY A 248 9.49 19.62 -2.84
N LYS A 249 9.85 20.82 -2.34
CA LYS A 249 10.74 20.96 -1.18
C LYS A 249 10.18 20.21 0.03
N ARG A 250 8.91 20.38 0.35
CA ARG A 250 8.26 19.72 1.49
C ARG A 250 8.25 18.21 1.35
N SER A 251 8.08 17.70 0.13
CA SER A 251 8.01 16.26 -0.15
C SER A 251 9.37 15.58 -0.19
N PHE A 252 10.44 16.25 -0.66
CA PHE A 252 11.72 15.62 -1.00
C PHE A 252 12.93 16.11 -0.19
N ASP A 253 12.79 17.13 0.66
CA ASP A 253 13.92 17.80 1.33
C ASP A 253 14.75 16.87 2.25
N LYS A 254 14.16 15.78 2.72
CA LYS A 254 14.83 14.80 3.59
C LYS A 254 15.59 13.71 2.82
N THR A 255 15.51 13.65 1.50
CA THR A 255 16.13 12.59 0.68
C THR A 255 17.63 12.42 0.94
N PRO A 256 18.47 13.46 1.08
CA PRO A 256 19.90 13.27 1.40
C PRO A 256 20.14 12.54 2.73
N LYS A 257 19.29 12.76 3.74
CA LYS A 257 19.36 12.06 5.03
C LYS A 257 18.96 10.58 4.91
N MET A 258 18.02 10.26 4.01
CA MET A 258 17.66 8.88 3.71
C MET A 258 18.81 8.15 3.01
N VAL A 259 19.49 8.79 2.04
CA VAL A 259 20.70 8.26 1.37
C VAL A 259 21.81 7.97 2.39
N GLU A 260 22.03 8.89 3.34
CA GLU A 260 23.00 8.71 4.44
C GLU A 260 22.64 7.50 5.30
N LEU A 261 21.39 7.45 5.76
CA LEU A 261 20.90 6.37 6.62
C LEU A 261 21.02 5.01 5.95
N PHE A 262 20.56 4.87 4.70
CA PHE A 262 20.55 3.59 4.00
C PHE A 262 21.96 3.12 3.65
N SER A 263 22.85 4.05 3.24
CA SER A 263 24.28 3.75 3.05
C SER A 263 24.94 3.24 4.35
N ARG A 264 24.60 3.85 5.49
CA ARG A 264 25.12 3.46 6.81
C ARG A 264 24.58 2.11 7.27
N LEU A 265 23.26 1.89 7.17
CA LEU A 265 22.62 0.65 7.62
C LEU A 265 23.08 -0.55 6.79
N THR A 266 23.08 -0.43 5.47
CA THR A 266 23.50 -1.50 4.57
C THR A 266 25.02 -1.73 4.59
N GLY A 267 25.82 -0.72 5.03
CA GLY A 267 27.29 -0.73 4.92
C GLY A 267 27.79 -0.67 3.47
N VAL A 268 26.90 -0.39 2.52
CA VAL A 268 27.22 -0.17 1.09
C VAL A 268 26.80 1.27 0.76
N LYS A 269 27.80 2.13 0.46
CA LYS A 269 27.56 3.49 0.02
C LYS A 269 26.62 3.47 -1.19
N TYR A 270 25.79 4.51 -1.33
CA TYR A 270 24.93 4.66 -2.51
C TYR A 270 25.71 4.34 -3.79
N PRO A 271 25.28 3.35 -4.59
CA PRO A 271 26.19 2.75 -5.58
C PRO A 271 26.29 3.51 -6.90
N TYR A 272 25.46 4.54 -7.11
CA TYR A 272 25.36 5.23 -8.39
C TYR A 272 25.89 6.67 -8.33
N GLU A 273 25.81 7.37 -9.47
CA GLU A 273 26.49 8.65 -9.70
C GLU A 273 25.63 9.87 -9.40
N LYS A 274 24.33 9.70 -9.33
CA LYS A 274 23.34 10.68 -8.92
C LYS A 274 22.11 9.98 -8.37
N TYR A 275 21.27 10.72 -7.66
CA TYR A 275 19.89 10.31 -7.38
C TYR A 275 18.95 11.47 -7.71
N SER A 276 18.03 11.24 -8.65
CA SER A 276 17.03 12.21 -9.03
C SER A 276 15.62 11.62 -8.87
N GLN A 277 14.67 12.45 -8.49
CA GLN A 277 13.25 12.12 -8.42
C GLN A 277 12.47 13.05 -9.33
N ILE A 278 11.43 12.58 -9.99
CA ILE A 278 10.55 13.39 -10.82
C ILE A 278 9.10 13.03 -10.56
N THR A 279 8.22 14.01 -10.49
CA THR A 279 6.79 13.75 -10.36
C THR A 279 6.14 13.70 -11.73
N ALA A 280 5.31 12.69 -11.97
CA ALA A 280 4.59 12.50 -13.24
C ALA A 280 3.07 12.54 -13.03
N VAL A 281 2.38 13.26 -13.90
CA VAL A 281 0.91 13.41 -13.90
C VAL A 281 0.26 12.15 -14.47
N ASP A 282 -0.87 11.76 -13.90
CA ASP A 282 -1.60 10.52 -14.23
C ASP A 282 -0.76 9.25 -14.03
N PHE A 283 0.31 9.32 -13.29
CA PHE A 283 1.14 8.13 -13.03
C PHE A 283 0.34 7.08 -12.30
N ILE A 284 0.30 5.88 -12.87
CA ILE A 284 -0.62 4.80 -12.47
C ILE A 284 -0.19 3.99 -11.24
N PHE A 285 0.99 4.30 -10.69
CA PHE A 285 1.55 3.72 -9.46
C PHE A 285 1.81 4.82 -8.42
N GLY A 286 2.31 4.46 -7.25
CA GLY A 286 2.80 5.40 -6.24
C GLY A 286 4.14 5.99 -6.65
N GLY A 287 5.09 5.13 -6.92
CA GLY A 287 6.41 5.44 -7.43
C GLY A 287 6.91 4.35 -8.38
N MET A 288 8.11 4.56 -8.91
CA MET A 288 8.86 3.60 -9.71
C MET A 288 10.34 3.85 -9.51
N GLU A 289 11.03 2.82 -9.15
CA GLU A 289 12.43 2.80 -8.73
C GLU A 289 13.46 2.99 -9.86
N ASN A 290 13.09 3.44 -11.03
CA ASN A 290 14.01 3.59 -12.18
C ASN A 290 15.41 4.02 -11.75
N THR A 291 16.41 3.22 -12.06
CA THR A 291 17.79 3.38 -11.57
C THR A 291 18.28 4.82 -11.71
N THR A 292 18.62 5.47 -10.60
CA THR A 292 19.06 6.88 -10.49
C THR A 292 18.05 7.95 -10.87
N ALA A 293 16.86 7.58 -11.33
CA ALA A 293 15.86 8.50 -11.90
C ALA A 293 14.43 8.08 -11.51
N THR A 294 14.16 8.01 -10.21
CA THR A 294 12.88 7.61 -9.63
C THR A 294 11.74 8.46 -10.15
N THR A 295 10.66 7.81 -10.62
CA THR A 295 9.41 8.48 -10.97
C THR A 295 8.44 8.40 -9.79
N GLN A 296 7.86 9.52 -9.39
CA GLN A 296 6.88 9.64 -8.31
C GLN A 296 5.53 10.06 -8.88
N THR A 297 4.44 9.62 -8.28
CA THR A 297 3.12 10.18 -8.63
C THR A 297 3.02 11.66 -8.25
N GLU A 298 2.26 12.44 -9.01
CA GLU A 298 1.92 13.83 -8.68
C GLU A 298 1.27 13.99 -7.29
N LEU A 299 0.66 12.90 -6.78
CA LEU A 299 0.04 12.87 -5.45
C LEU A 299 1.03 12.98 -4.30
N THR A 300 2.32 12.80 -4.57
CA THR A 300 3.42 12.98 -3.61
C THR A 300 3.55 14.44 -3.18
N LEU A 301 3.27 15.37 -4.10
CA LEU A 301 3.34 16.81 -3.84
C LEU A 301 2.17 17.25 -2.97
N HIS A 302 2.44 17.90 -1.85
CA HIS A 302 1.42 18.33 -0.91
C HIS A 302 1.71 19.71 -0.29
N ASP A 303 0.64 20.46 -0.01
CA ASP A 303 0.71 21.77 0.61
C ASP A 303 1.00 21.73 2.12
N ALA A 304 1.21 22.89 2.73
CA ALA A 304 1.53 23.01 4.16
C ALA A 304 0.40 22.52 5.07
N ARG A 305 -0.87 22.66 4.67
CA ARG A 305 -2.01 22.19 5.46
C ARG A 305 -2.14 20.68 5.40
N ALA A 306 -1.92 20.08 4.25
CA ALA A 306 -1.89 18.62 4.11
C ALA A 306 -0.76 18.01 4.96
N HIS A 307 0.40 18.69 5.03
CA HIS A 307 1.56 18.24 5.78
C HIS A 307 1.32 18.02 7.30
N LEU A 308 0.28 18.61 7.86
CA LEU A 308 -0.11 18.39 9.26
C LEU A 308 -0.47 16.92 9.56
N ASP A 309 -0.94 16.18 8.55
CA ASP A 309 -1.50 14.84 8.71
C ASP A 309 -1.09 13.87 7.58
N PHE A 310 -0.33 14.34 6.61
CA PHE A 310 0.15 13.60 5.45
C PHE A 310 1.67 13.73 5.32
N SER A 311 2.32 12.65 4.90
CA SER A 311 3.74 12.64 4.58
C SER A 311 4.00 11.75 3.37
N SER A 312 4.83 12.20 2.45
CA SER A 312 5.35 11.40 1.33
C SER A 312 6.64 10.64 1.68
N GLU A 313 7.17 10.83 2.90
CA GLU A 313 8.47 10.28 3.31
C GLU A 313 8.54 8.75 3.21
N GLY A 314 7.45 8.04 3.49
CA GLY A 314 7.39 6.58 3.33
C GLY A 314 7.67 6.19 1.88
N LEU A 315 6.92 6.76 0.92
CA LEU A 315 7.12 6.49 -0.50
C LEU A 315 8.53 6.89 -0.98
N VAL A 316 9.02 8.07 -0.59
CA VAL A 316 10.37 8.53 -0.96
C VAL A 316 11.44 7.57 -0.41
N ALA A 317 11.29 7.07 0.82
CA ALA A 317 12.17 6.08 1.40
C ALA A 317 12.10 4.73 0.67
N HIS A 318 10.90 4.30 0.27
CA HIS A 318 10.64 3.09 -0.50
C HIS A 318 11.41 3.12 -1.83
N GLU A 319 11.14 4.12 -2.65
CA GLU A 319 11.74 4.25 -3.97
C GLU A 319 13.28 4.44 -3.92
N LEU A 320 13.78 5.15 -2.91
CA LEU A 320 15.21 5.27 -2.69
C LEU A 320 15.85 3.93 -2.28
N ALA A 321 15.16 3.14 -1.44
CA ALA A 321 15.69 1.87 -0.96
C ALA A 321 15.89 0.86 -2.08
N HIS A 322 15.06 0.92 -3.11
CA HIS A 322 15.20 0.12 -4.31
C HIS A 322 16.54 0.29 -5.00
N GLN A 323 17.21 1.44 -4.86
CA GLN A 323 18.55 1.64 -5.45
C GLN A 323 19.57 0.61 -4.94
N TRP A 324 19.36 0.01 -3.75
CA TRP A 324 20.11 -1.15 -3.26
C TRP A 324 19.37 -2.47 -3.53
N PHE A 325 18.03 -2.51 -3.32
CA PHE A 325 17.18 -3.71 -3.35
C PHE A 325 16.14 -3.62 -4.47
N GLY A 326 16.50 -4.02 -5.66
CA GLY A 326 15.75 -3.89 -6.91
C GLY A 326 16.67 -3.52 -8.07
N ASP A 327 17.56 -2.55 -7.84
CA ASP A 327 18.49 -2.02 -8.85
C ASP A 327 19.88 -2.63 -8.72
N TYR A 328 20.56 -2.43 -7.58
CA TYR A 328 21.92 -2.95 -7.38
C TYR A 328 21.94 -4.47 -7.28
N VAL A 329 21.04 -5.05 -6.48
CA VAL A 329 20.67 -6.47 -6.55
C VAL A 329 19.21 -6.56 -7.01
N THR A 330 18.91 -7.39 -8.02
CA THR A 330 17.58 -7.51 -8.62
C THR A 330 17.08 -8.94 -8.48
N CYS A 331 15.77 -9.16 -8.24
CA CYS A 331 15.20 -10.50 -8.30
C CYS A 331 15.44 -11.12 -9.69
N ARG A 332 15.86 -12.39 -9.75
CA ARG A 332 16.16 -13.10 -11.01
C ARG A 332 14.91 -13.38 -11.83
N ASP A 333 13.83 -13.65 -11.15
CA ASP A 333 12.50 -13.86 -11.71
C ASP A 333 11.45 -13.31 -10.76
N TRP A 334 10.26 -13.05 -11.28
CA TRP A 334 9.19 -12.38 -10.54
C TRP A 334 8.70 -13.14 -9.31
N SER A 335 8.90 -14.47 -9.25
CA SER A 335 8.57 -15.28 -8.05
C SER A 335 9.33 -14.80 -6.81
N HIS A 336 10.48 -14.16 -7.00
CA HIS A 336 11.36 -13.65 -5.95
C HIS A 336 11.31 -12.12 -5.79
N ALA A 337 10.32 -11.44 -6.38
CA ALA A 337 10.19 -9.97 -6.36
C ALA A 337 10.09 -9.36 -4.95
N TRP A 338 9.80 -10.17 -3.90
CA TRP A 338 9.85 -9.70 -2.52
C TRP A 338 11.25 -9.24 -2.06
N LEU A 339 12.31 -9.70 -2.76
CA LEU A 339 13.69 -9.24 -2.53
C LEU A 339 13.89 -7.78 -2.96
N ASN A 340 13.01 -7.27 -3.84
CA ASN A 340 12.93 -5.87 -4.19
C ASN A 340 11.95 -5.18 -3.23
N GLU A 341 10.66 -5.50 -3.31
CA GLU A 341 9.55 -4.79 -2.68
C GLU A 341 9.46 -4.95 -1.15
N GLY A 342 9.71 -6.16 -0.67
CA GLY A 342 9.74 -6.44 0.77
C GLY A 342 10.86 -5.67 1.49
N PHE A 343 12.04 -5.55 0.85
CA PHE A 343 13.13 -4.73 1.37
C PHE A 343 12.80 -3.25 1.32
N ALA A 344 12.25 -2.75 0.22
CA ALA A 344 11.89 -1.34 0.09
C ALA A 344 10.86 -0.94 1.16
N THR A 345 9.83 -1.74 1.36
CA THR A 345 8.82 -1.53 2.43
C THR A 345 9.46 -1.64 3.83
N PHE A 346 10.38 -2.57 4.05
CA PHE A 346 11.12 -2.66 5.32
C PHE A 346 11.95 -1.41 5.59
N MET A 347 12.57 -0.81 4.57
CA MET A 347 13.35 0.42 4.73
C MET A 347 12.49 1.65 5.02
N GLU A 348 11.19 1.64 4.69
CA GLU A 348 10.23 2.64 5.20
C GLU A 348 10.16 2.59 6.74
N ILE A 349 10.04 1.38 7.32
CA ILE A 349 10.04 1.19 8.78
C ILE A 349 11.36 1.71 9.38
N MET A 350 12.50 1.43 8.74
CA MET A 350 13.81 1.91 9.22
C MET A 350 13.93 3.43 9.14
N TRP A 351 13.34 4.05 8.12
CA TRP A 351 13.26 5.51 8.05
C TRP A 351 12.40 6.10 9.18
N GLN A 352 11.23 5.50 9.45
CA GLN A 352 10.38 5.94 10.56
C GLN A 352 11.10 5.82 11.91
N GLU A 353 11.83 4.73 12.14
CA GLU A 353 12.64 4.52 13.33
C GLU A 353 13.68 5.62 13.52
N HIS A 354 14.37 5.99 12.43
CA HIS A 354 15.41 7.03 12.47
C HIS A 354 14.83 8.45 12.59
N ALA A 355 13.81 8.77 11.83
CA ALA A 355 13.28 10.13 11.70
C ALA A 355 12.33 10.51 12.84
N ASN A 356 11.51 9.56 13.30
CA ASN A 356 10.39 9.79 14.21
C ASN A 356 10.46 8.93 15.50
N GLY A 357 11.45 8.06 15.61
CA GLY A 357 11.72 7.23 16.77
C GLY A 357 11.01 5.87 16.76
N TRP A 358 11.41 5.02 17.70
CA TRP A 358 10.97 3.62 17.78
C TRP A 358 9.46 3.44 17.90
N ALA A 359 8.80 4.33 18.65
CA ALA A 359 7.36 4.31 18.85
C ALA A 359 6.59 4.45 17.51
N GLU A 360 7.02 5.40 16.68
CA GLU A 360 6.39 5.60 15.35
C GLU A 360 6.65 4.42 14.43
N ALA A 361 7.88 3.88 14.44
CA ALA A 361 8.23 2.70 13.62
C ALA A 361 7.40 1.46 13.99
N GLN A 362 7.22 1.18 15.28
CA GLN A 362 6.37 0.08 15.75
C GLN A 362 4.92 0.23 15.28
N TYR A 363 4.38 1.43 15.38
CA TYR A 363 3.00 1.71 14.98
C TYR A 363 2.83 1.72 13.45
N TYR A 364 3.88 2.12 12.72
CA TYR A 364 3.93 2.02 11.25
C TYR A 364 3.90 0.56 10.82
N ALA A 365 4.74 -0.30 11.43
CA ALA A 365 4.74 -1.74 11.17
C ALA A 365 3.39 -2.42 11.53
N ASP A 366 2.67 -1.96 12.57
CA ASP A 366 1.30 -2.42 12.87
C ASP A 366 0.31 -2.04 11.76
N GLY A 367 0.50 -0.89 11.11
CA GLY A 367 -0.24 -0.49 9.92
C GLY A 367 -0.04 -1.46 8.76
N ASP A 368 1.21 -1.82 8.46
CA ASP A 368 1.55 -2.83 7.45
C ASP A 368 0.96 -4.20 7.80
N MET A 369 1.01 -4.58 9.07
CA MET A 369 0.40 -5.81 9.56
C MET A 369 -1.12 -5.82 9.31
N LYS A 370 -1.82 -4.73 9.65
CA LYS A 370 -3.26 -4.59 9.39
C LYS A 370 -3.58 -4.67 7.90
N ALA A 371 -2.76 -4.04 7.06
CA ALA A 371 -2.92 -4.08 5.61
C ALA A 371 -2.78 -5.51 5.05
N TYR A 372 -1.72 -6.23 5.43
CA TYR A 372 -1.54 -7.64 5.07
C TYR A 372 -2.70 -8.50 5.56
N LEU A 373 -3.09 -8.40 6.84
CA LEU A 373 -4.17 -9.19 7.43
C LEU A 373 -5.50 -8.96 6.74
N SER A 374 -5.78 -7.74 6.29
CA SER A 374 -6.99 -7.42 5.54
C SER A 374 -7.08 -8.19 4.22
N GLU A 375 -5.96 -8.31 3.49
CA GLU A 375 -5.93 -9.06 2.23
C GLU A 375 -5.92 -10.58 2.45
N ASP A 376 -5.07 -11.07 3.36
CA ASP A 376 -4.93 -12.50 3.67
C ASP A 376 -6.25 -13.14 4.12
N ARG A 377 -7.09 -12.39 4.87
CA ARG A 377 -8.38 -12.85 5.36
C ARG A 377 -9.55 -12.52 4.45
N GLY A 378 -9.47 -11.38 3.75
CA GLY A 378 -10.58 -10.84 2.96
C GLY A 378 -10.56 -11.23 1.48
N ALA A 379 -9.41 -11.54 0.92
CA ALA A 379 -9.26 -11.81 -0.51
C ALA A 379 -8.73 -13.22 -0.80
N TYR A 380 -7.48 -13.47 -0.47
CA TYR A 380 -6.80 -14.75 -0.69
C TYR A 380 -5.54 -14.86 0.18
N ARG A 381 -5.07 -16.09 0.36
CA ARG A 381 -3.80 -16.43 1.01
C ARG A 381 -2.85 -17.05 0.00
N ARG A 382 -1.57 -16.68 0.07
CA ARG A 382 -0.49 -17.28 -0.70
C ARG A 382 0.85 -17.21 0.05
N PRO A 383 1.86 -18.03 -0.34
CA PRO A 383 3.24 -17.80 0.06
C PRO A 383 3.77 -16.46 -0.50
N ILE A 384 4.80 -15.89 0.12
CA ILE A 384 5.52 -14.74 -0.46
C ILE A 384 6.11 -15.13 -1.82
N VAL A 385 6.87 -16.24 -1.84
CA VAL A 385 7.44 -16.81 -3.06
C VAL A 385 6.49 -17.86 -3.64
N THR A 386 6.04 -17.62 -4.85
CA THR A 386 5.27 -18.59 -5.65
C THR A 386 5.56 -18.37 -7.14
N ASN A 387 5.70 -19.46 -7.88
CA ASN A 387 5.84 -19.43 -9.33
C ASN A 387 4.52 -19.75 -10.06
N VAL A 388 3.41 -19.86 -9.34
CA VAL A 388 2.09 -20.10 -9.92
C VAL A 388 1.33 -18.79 -9.91
N TYR A 389 1.38 -18.07 -11.02
CA TYR A 389 0.68 -16.79 -11.25
C TYR A 389 0.36 -16.66 -12.74
N ARG A 390 -0.64 -15.86 -13.09
CA ARG A 390 -1.05 -15.65 -14.47
C ARG A 390 -0.12 -14.67 -15.20
N GLU A 391 0.19 -13.57 -14.53
CA GLU A 391 1.09 -12.51 -14.98
C GLU A 391 1.82 -11.90 -13.77
N PRO A 392 3.02 -11.32 -13.95
CA PRO A 392 3.84 -10.85 -12.82
C PRO A 392 3.13 -9.83 -11.94
N LEU A 393 2.32 -8.92 -12.50
CA LEU A 393 1.54 -7.94 -11.72
C LEU A 393 0.58 -8.57 -10.71
N ASP A 394 0.18 -9.83 -10.87
CA ASP A 394 -0.63 -10.53 -9.87
C ASP A 394 0.09 -10.70 -8.53
N LEU A 395 1.44 -10.70 -8.54
CA LEU A 395 2.29 -10.88 -7.35
C LEU A 395 2.46 -9.57 -6.54
N PHE A 396 2.20 -8.39 -7.14
CA PHE A 396 2.41 -7.09 -6.50
C PHE A 396 1.26 -6.74 -5.56
N ASP A 397 1.20 -7.45 -4.43
CA ASP A 397 0.12 -7.45 -3.44
C ASP A 397 0.67 -7.30 -2.00
N ARG A 398 -0.20 -7.36 -1.02
CA ARG A 398 0.18 -7.21 0.40
C ARG A 398 1.05 -8.35 0.94
N HIS A 399 1.07 -9.50 0.26
CA HIS A 399 1.96 -10.59 0.60
C HIS A 399 3.40 -10.29 0.16
N LEU A 400 3.56 -9.63 -1.00
CA LEU A 400 4.87 -9.24 -1.51
C LEU A 400 5.49 -8.10 -0.68
N TYR A 401 4.76 -7.01 -0.49
CA TYR A 401 5.18 -5.78 0.16
C TYR A 401 5.18 -5.90 1.68
N GLN A 402 4.01 -5.87 2.29
CA GLN A 402 3.85 -5.77 3.74
C GLN A 402 4.30 -7.03 4.46
N LYS A 403 3.87 -8.23 4.01
CA LYS A 403 4.34 -9.48 4.63
C LYS A 403 5.84 -9.64 4.42
N GLY A 404 6.37 -9.31 3.23
CA GLY A 404 7.80 -9.33 2.96
C GLY A 404 8.59 -8.47 3.94
N ALA A 405 8.18 -7.21 4.15
CA ALA A 405 8.78 -6.29 5.10
C ALA A 405 8.71 -6.78 6.56
N LEU A 406 7.54 -7.29 6.98
CA LEU A 406 7.32 -7.79 8.34
C LEU A 406 8.12 -9.06 8.63
N VAL A 407 8.36 -9.90 7.63
CA VAL A 407 9.25 -11.08 7.75
C VAL A 407 10.70 -10.64 7.94
N LEU A 408 11.18 -9.60 7.24
CA LEU A 408 12.49 -9.00 7.47
C LEU A 408 12.59 -8.36 8.86
N HIS A 409 11.55 -7.66 9.29
CA HIS A 409 11.46 -7.07 10.63
C HIS A 409 11.52 -8.16 11.72
N HIS A 410 10.81 -9.27 11.52
CA HIS A 410 10.86 -10.42 12.43
C HIS A 410 12.26 -11.07 12.45
N LEU A 411 12.88 -11.27 11.30
CA LEU A 411 14.24 -11.81 11.18
C LEU A 411 15.25 -10.89 11.92
N ARG A 412 15.12 -9.56 11.76
CA ARG A 412 15.92 -8.57 12.51
C ARG A 412 15.76 -8.74 14.03
N GLY A 413 14.51 -8.85 14.52
CA GLY A 413 14.21 -9.07 15.93
C GLY A 413 14.82 -10.37 16.49
N MET A 414 14.81 -11.43 15.66
CA MET A 414 15.32 -12.76 16.05
C MET A 414 16.86 -12.85 16.07
N VAL A 415 17.55 -12.25 15.10
CA VAL A 415 19.03 -12.34 15.04
C VAL A 415 19.73 -11.15 15.69
N GLY A 416 19.02 -10.05 15.92
CA GLY A 416 19.53 -8.78 16.48
C GLY A 416 20.19 -7.88 15.42
N ASP A 417 20.12 -6.58 15.64
CA ASP A 417 20.55 -5.54 14.69
C ASP A 417 21.94 -5.77 14.10
N ARG A 418 22.91 -6.04 14.95
CA ARG A 418 24.32 -6.18 14.52
C ARG A 418 24.50 -7.32 13.51
N LEU A 419 23.89 -8.47 13.74
CA LEU A 419 24.02 -9.62 12.84
C LEU A 419 23.13 -9.43 11.61
N PHE A 420 21.95 -8.83 11.75
CA PHE A 420 21.06 -8.54 10.64
C PHE A 420 21.77 -7.64 9.60
N TRP A 421 22.25 -6.49 10.00
CA TRP A 421 22.90 -5.55 9.06
C TRP A 421 24.22 -6.08 8.51
N LYS A 422 24.94 -6.90 9.29
CA LYS A 422 26.12 -7.61 8.80
C LYS A 422 25.76 -8.63 7.69
N ALA A 423 24.63 -9.33 7.83
CA ALA A 423 24.14 -10.26 6.81
C ALA A 423 23.67 -9.51 5.55
N ILE A 424 22.98 -8.38 5.70
CA ILE A 424 22.60 -7.52 4.59
C ILE A 424 23.85 -6.99 3.85
N ASN A 425 24.85 -6.51 4.57
CA ASN A 425 26.13 -6.10 3.96
C ASN A 425 26.79 -7.24 3.19
N ARG A 426 26.81 -8.46 3.76
CA ARG A 426 27.32 -9.67 3.09
C ARG A 426 26.54 -9.99 1.81
N TYR A 427 25.22 -9.92 1.86
CA TYR A 427 24.34 -10.17 0.72
C TYR A 427 24.61 -9.17 -0.42
N LEU A 428 24.58 -7.87 -0.14
CA LEU A 428 24.84 -6.82 -1.12
C LEU A 428 26.27 -6.86 -1.65
N GLY A 429 27.27 -7.13 -0.79
CA GLY A 429 28.69 -7.22 -1.18
C GLY A 429 28.99 -8.41 -2.08
N LYS A 430 28.29 -9.54 -1.87
CA LYS A 430 28.48 -10.77 -2.67
C LYS A 430 27.73 -10.73 -4.00
N HIS A 431 26.55 -10.12 -4.02
CA HIS A 431 25.63 -10.20 -5.15
C HIS A 431 25.35 -8.85 -5.83
N GLY A 432 26.06 -7.78 -5.45
CA GLY A 432 25.92 -6.48 -6.12
C GLY A 432 26.08 -6.58 -7.63
N LYS A 433 25.21 -5.89 -8.38
CA LYS A 433 25.12 -5.90 -9.85
C LYS A 433 24.65 -7.23 -10.46
N GLN A 434 24.14 -8.15 -9.64
CA GLN A 434 23.64 -9.47 -10.09
C GLN A 434 22.13 -9.60 -9.88
N SER A 435 21.54 -10.59 -10.55
CA SER A 435 20.18 -11.06 -10.29
C SER A 435 20.21 -12.21 -9.28
N VAL A 436 19.27 -12.20 -8.31
CA VAL A 436 19.27 -13.05 -7.11
C VAL A 436 17.94 -13.76 -6.87
N ILE A 437 18.01 -14.82 -6.06
CA ILE A 437 16.83 -15.55 -5.56
C ILE A 437 16.85 -15.58 -4.03
N THR A 438 15.76 -15.97 -3.42
CA THR A 438 15.61 -16.06 -1.95
C THR A 438 16.73 -16.85 -1.27
N GLN A 439 17.25 -17.91 -1.92
CA GLN A 439 18.38 -18.70 -1.41
C GLN A 439 19.63 -17.84 -1.17
N ASN A 440 19.94 -16.89 -2.05
CA ASN A 440 21.11 -16.02 -1.90
C ASN A 440 21.05 -15.17 -0.61
N LEU A 441 19.85 -14.69 -0.26
CA LEU A 441 19.64 -13.98 1.00
C LEU A 441 19.78 -14.92 2.21
N MET A 442 19.15 -16.10 2.15
CA MET A 442 19.24 -17.10 3.23
C MET A 442 20.69 -17.52 3.48
N ASP A 443 21.47 -17.78 2.43
CA ASP A 443 22.88 -18.15 2.52
C ASP A 443 23.69 -17.07 3.21
N ALA A 444 23.49 -15.78 2.87
CA ALA A 444 24.19 -14.66 3.50
C ALA A 444 23.90 -14.57 5.00
N PHE A 445 22.65 -14.80 5.42
CA PHE A 445 22.29 -14.87 6.83
C PHE A 445 22.89 -16.08 7.54
N GLN A 446 22.91 -17.25 6.92
CA GLN A 446 23.52 -18.46 7.49
C GLN A 446 25.04 -18.29 7.63
N GLU A 447 25.71 -17.73 6.61
CA GLU A 447 27.15 -17.43 6.64
C GLU A 447 27.52 -16.49 7.79
N VAL A 448 26.72 -15.49 8.09
CA VAL A 448 27.01 -14.49 9.11
C VAL A 448 26.60 -14.91 10.51
N THR A 449 25.47 -15.60 10.64
CA THR A 449 24.93 -15.97 11.97
C THR A 449 25.39 -17.34 12.46
N GLY A 450 25.82 -18.22 11.56
CA GLY A 450 26.11 -19.61 11.84
C GLY A 450 24.87 -20.45 12.20
N ARG A 451 23.65 -19.90 11.98
CA ARG A 451 22.39 -20.60 12.32
C ARG A 451 21.77 -21.21 11.07
N ASN A 452 21.17 -22.38 11.20
CA ASN A 452 20.28 -22.92 10.18
C ASN A 452 18.97 -22.10 10.21
N LEU A 453 18.65 -21.45 9.10
CA LEU A 453 17.46 -20.62 8.92
C LEU A 453 16.46 -21.22 7.89
N GLU A 454 16.72 -22.41 7.36
CA GLU A 454 15.82 -23.08 6.40
C GLU A 454 14.39 -23.16 6.93
N TRP A 455 14.22 -23.54 8.20
CA TRP A 455 12.92 -23.63 8.85
C TRP A 455 12.19 -22.27 8.87
N PHE A 456 12.93 -21.16 9.03
CA PHE A 456 12.37 -19.81 9.03
C PHE A 456 11.85 -19.44 7.65
N PHE A 457 12.68 -19.59 6.61
CA PHE A 457 12.28 -19.29 5.24
C PHE A 457 11.17 -20.25 4.75
N ALA A 458 11.22 -21.53 5.11
CA ALA A 458 10.18 -22.49 4.76
C ALA A 458 8.78 -22.06 5.24
N GLN A 459 8.66 -21.64 6.49
CA GLN A 459 7.34 -21.27 7.05
C GLN A 459 6.91 -19.83 6.71
N TRP A 460 7.83 -18.87 6.64
CA TRP A 460 7.46 -17.46 6.47
C TRP A 460 7.46 -16.99 5.03
N VAL A 461 8.33 -17.53 4.18
CA VAL A 461 8.50 -17.10 2.79
C VAL A 461 7.86 -18.08 1.81
N PHE A 462 8.11 -19.38 1.98
CA PHE A 462 7.57 -20.44 1.13
C PHE A 462 6.25 -21.03 1.65
N GLY A 463 5.84 -20.73 2.89
CA GLY A 463 4.54 -21.01 3.47
C GLY A 463 3.59 -19.82 3.46
N GLY A 464 2.29 -20.08 3.61
CA GLY A 464 1.25 -19.07 3.71
C GLY A 464 0.85 -18.77 5.16
N GLY A 465 0.11 -17.66 5.34
CA GLY A 465 -0.47 -17.29 6.62
C GLY A 465 0.51 -16.72 7.65
N HIS A 466 0.09 -16.72 8.90
CA HIS A 466 0.79 -16.17 10.07
C HIS A 466 0.24 -16.84 11.34
N PRO A 467 0.97 -16.82 12.49
CA PRO A 467 0.44 -17.32 13.75
C PRO A 467 -0.64 -16.39 14.32
N GLU A 468 -1.72 -17.00 14.78
CA GLU A 468 -2.80 -16.32 15.51
C GLU A 468 -2.69 -16.73 16.99
N PHE A 469 -2.04 -15.87 17.80
CA PHE A 469 -1.81 -16.18 19.20
C PHE A 469 -2.99 -15.80 20.08
N LYS A 470 -3.37 -16.70 20.97
CA LYS A 470 -4.16 -16.42 22.16
C LYS A 470 -3.29 -16.66 23.38
N VAL A 471 -3.10 -15.64 24.21
CA VAL A 471 -2.21 -15.66 25.38
C VAL A 471 -3.02 -15.41 26.65
N ALA A 472 -2.95 -16.33 27.61
CA ALA A 472 -3.56 -16.17 28.94
C ALA A 472 -2.47 -16.17 30.01
N ALA A 473 -2.63 -15.32 31.02
CA ALA A 473 -1.71 -15.19 32.14
C ALA A 473 -2.48 -15.19 33.46
N ASN A 474 -2.32 -16.27 34.25
CA ASN A 474 -3.02 -16.49 35.49
C ASN A 474 -2.02 -16.65 36.65
N TRP A 475 -2.16 -15.82 37.69
CA TRP A 475 -1.32 -15.90 38.89
C TRP A 475 -1.90 -16.90 39.90
N ASP A 476 -1.09 -17.83 40.35
CA ASP A 476 -1.40 -18.76 41.41
C ASP A 476 -0.78 -18.25 42.74
N ASP A 477 -1.59 -17.65 43.59
CA ASP A 477 -1.17 -17.09 44.89
C ASP A 477 -0.66 -18.18 45.84
N LYS A 478 -1.11 -19.42 45.71
CA LYS A 478 -0.72 -20.53 46.58
C LYS A 478 0.69 -21.03 46.29
N ASN A 479 1.04 -21.11 44.99
CA ASN A 479 2.33 -21.62 44.55
C ASN A 479 3.31 -20.52 44.17
N GLU A 480 2.89 -19.24 44.27
CA GLU A 480 3.67 -18.03 43.90
C GLU A 480 4.25 -18.15 42.47
N GLN A 481 3.42 -18.54 41.52
CA GLN A 481 3.83 -18.74 40.14
C GLN A 481 2.79 -18.21 39.17
N LEU A 482 3.27 -17.81 38.01
CA LEU A 482 2.43 -17.44 36.86
C LEU A 482 2.24 -18.64 35.95
N GLU A 483 1.00 -19.01 35.64
CA GLU A 483 0.67 -19.87 34.52
C GLU A 483 0.55 -18.99 33.26
N LEU A 484 1.45 -19.17 32.30
CA LEU A 484 1.41 -18.56 30.98
C LEU A 484 0.99 -19.63 29.97
N LYS A 485 -0.21 -19.46 29.35
CA LYS A 485 -0.71 -20.33 28.31
C LYS A 485 -0.66 -19.60 26.97
N ILE A 486 -0.07 -20.20 25.95
CA ILE A 486 0.06 -19.63 24.60
C ILE A 486 -0.52 -20.65 23.61
N GLU A 487 -1.50 -20.24 22.82
CA GLU A 487 -2.16 -21.08 21.83
C GLU A 487 -2.04 -20.43 20.43
N GLN A 488 -1.81 -21.26 19.42
CA GLN A 488 -1.88 -20.88 18.01
C GLN A 488 -3.25 -21.32 17.45
N LYS A 489 -4.08 -20.35 17.07
CA LYS A 489 -5.49 -20.53 16.68
C LYS A 489 -5.73 -20.51 15.17
N GLN A 490 -4.74 -20.22 14.35
CA GLN A 490 -4.91 -20.16 12.89
C GLN A 490 -5.45 -21.48 12.33
N PRO A 491 -6.33 -21.41 11.31
CA PRO A 491 -6.73 -22.58 10.54
C PRO A 491 -5.50 -23.25 9.92
N LYS A 492 -5.46 -24.58 9.97
CA LYS A 492 -4.39 -25.39 9.37
C LYS A 492 -4.88 -25.91 8.01
N ASP A 493 -4.07 -25.70 7.00
CA ASP A 493 -4.30 -26.19 5.65
C ASP A 493 -2.95 -26.52 4.97
N ASP A 494 -2.95 -26.79 3.68
CA ASP A 494 -1.74 -27.13 2.93
C ASP A 494 -0.71 -25.98 2.84
N LEU A 495 -1.14 -24.74 3.11
CA LEU A 495 -0.28 -23.54 3.08
C LEU A 495 0.16 -23.09 4.48
N THR A 496 -0.68 -23.33 5.50
CA THR A 496 -0.53 -22.76 6.84
C THR A 496 -0.47 -23.87 7.88
N GLY A 497 0.70 -24.04 8.51
CA GLY A 497 0.90 -25.00 9.60
C GLY A 497 0.88 -24.37 10.99
N VAL A 498 1.51 -25.08 11.94
CA VAL A 498 1.90 -24.51 13.23
C VAL A 498 3.26 -23.86 13.05
N PHE A 499 3.37 -22.59 13.48
CA PHE A 499 4.60 -21.84 13.36
C PHE A 499 5.57 -22.13 14.51
N ARG A 500 6.84 -22.22 14.19
CA ARG A 500 7.93 -22.15 15.16
C ARG A 500 8.34 -20.68 15.32
N VAL A 501 8.16 -20.13 16.54
CA VAL A 501 8.39 -18.69 16.80
C VAL A 501 9.12 -18.52 18.11
N PRO A 502 10.36 -18.04 18.14
CA PRO A 502 10.98 -17.54 19.36
C PRO A 502 10.34 -16.18 19.70
N VAL A 503 9.80 -16.06 20.91
CA VAL A 503 9.11 -14.85 21.36
C VAL A 503 9.60 -14.43 22.74
N LYS A 504 9.81 -13.16 22.96
CA LYS A 504 10.11 -12.60 24.26
C LYS A 504 8.82 -12.27 25.01
N VAL A 505 8.81 -12.51 26.31
CA VAL A 505 7.73 -12.09 27.21
C VAL A 505 8.35 -11.36 28.40
N LYS A 506 7.87 -10.14 28.65
CA LYS A 506 8.34 -9.29 29.76
C LYS A 506 7.30 -9.29 30.86
N PHE A 507 7.73 -9.61 32.06
CA PHE A 507 6.93 -9.63 33.28
C PHE A 507 7.33 -8.43 34.14
N VAL A 508 6.35 -7.61 34.53
CA VAL A 508 6.59 -6.39 35.33
C VAL A 508 5.79 -6.46 36.62
N TRP A 509 6.47 -6.30 37.74
CA TRP A 509 5.87 -6.23 39.08
C TRP A 509 6.33 -4.99 39.86
N GLU A 510 5.84 -4.81 41.06
CA GLU A 510 6.23 -3.66 41.88
C GLU A 510 7.72 -3.75 42.31
N GLY A 511 8.52 -2.83 41.80
CA GLY A 511 9.95 -2.73 42.08
C GLY A 511 10.87 -3.62 41.24
N GLY A 512 10.34 -4.26 40.14
CA GLY A 512 11.19 -5.02 39.24
C GLY A 512 10.50 -5.54 37.97
N GLU A 513 11.34 -6.05 37.10
CA GLU A 513 10.90 -6.66 35.85
C GLU A 513 11.85 -7.77 35.43
N GLU A 514 11.36 -8.68 34.59
CA GLU A 514 12.16 -9.76 34.02
C GLU A 514 11.66 -10.05 32.60
N THR A 515 12.58 -10.31 31.64
CA THR A 515 12.26 -10.75 30.28
C THR A 515 12.78 -12.14 30.06
N ARG A 516 11.91 -13.03 29.55
CA ARG A 516 12.29 -14.40 29.13
C ARG A 516 11.94 -14.63 27.67
N GLU A 517 12.71 -15.50 27.04
CA GLU A 517 12.46 -15.97 25.68
C GLU A 517 11.83 -17.36 25.73
N PHE A 518 10.79 -17.56 24.91
CA PHE A 518 10.06 -18.82 24.78
C PHE A 518 10.07 -19.25 23.32
N GLU A 519 10.31 -20.53 23.04
CA GLU A 519 10.12 -21.08 21.72
C GLU A 519 8.70 -21.67 21.63
N ILE A 520 7.88 -21.10 20.76
CA ILE A 520 6.52 -21.56 20.48
C ILE A 520 6.55 -22.40 19.22
N SER A 521 6.43 -23.72 19.33
CA SER A 521 6.55 -24.67 18.21
C SER A 521 5.38 -25.67 18.11
N GLU A 522 4.42 -25.57 19.04
CA GLU A 522 3.24 -26.41 19.09
C GLU A 522 1.95 -25.58 19.07
N ALA A 523 0.83 -26.25 18.84
CA ALA A 523 -0.48 -25.60 18.86
C ALA A 523 -0.86 -25.00 20.22
N SER A 524 -0.27 -25.53 21.32
CA SER A 524 -0.49 -25.01 22.68
C SER A 524 0.69 -25.29 23.56
N HIS A 525 1.17 -24.25 24.25
CA HIS A 525 2.16 -24.36 25.31
C HIS A 525 1.58 -23.86 26.63
N ARG A 526 2.06 -24.48 27.73
CA ARG A 526 1.71 -24.07 29.10
C ARG A 526 2.97 -24.01 29.94
N TYR A 527 3.31 -22.82 30.43
CA TYR A 527 4.49 -22.58 31.26
C TYR A 527 4.09 -22.18 32.65
N PHE A 528 4.76 -22.77 33.67
CA PHE A 528 4.63 -22.36 35.08
C PHE A 528 5.90 -21.63 35.49
N ILE A 529 5.77 -20.34 35.77
CA ILE A 529 6.89 -19.40 35.88
C ILE A 529 6.92 -18.85 37.29
N LYS A 530 7.96 -19.18 38.06
CA LYS A 530 8.22 -18.52 39.33
C LYS A 530 8.73 -17.11 39.10
N LEU A 531 8.08 -16.12 39.70
CA LEU A 531 8.45 -14.73 39.66
C LEU A 531 8.64 -14.22 41.10
N ALA A 532 9.41 -13.15 41.27
CA ALA A 532 9.66 -12.57 42.60
C ALA A 532 8.38 -12.04 43.28
N ARG A 533 7.39 -11.62 42.48
CA ARG A 533 6.07 -11.14 42.91
C ARG A 533 5.05 -11.32 41.82
N LYS A 534 3.75 -11.22 42.18
CA LYS A 534 2.64 -11.19 41.22
C LYS A 534 2.86 -10.07 40.20
N PRO A 535 2.86 -10.37 38.88
CA PRO A 535 3.08 -9.36 37.88
C PRO A 535 1.86 -8.42 37.76
N LYS A 536 2.11 -7.13 37.62
CA LYS A 536 1.12 -6.12 37.30
C LYS A 536 0.84 -6.08 35.78
N MET A 537 1.85 -6.42 34.97
CA MET A 537 1.76 -6.46 33.51
C MET A 537 2.53 -7.66 32.96
N VAL A 538 2.03 -8.20 31.86
CA VAL A 538 2.71 -9.25 31.07
C VAL A 538 2.72 -8.78 29.61
N LEU A 539 3.90 -8.42 29.10
CA LEU A 539 4.04 -7.93 27.72
C LEU A 539 4.50 -9.08 26.81
N PHE A 540 3.65 -9.49 25.90
CA PHE A 540 3.96 -10.52 24.92
C PHE A 540 4.54 -9.87 23.67
N ASP A 541 5.70 -10.33 23.20
CA ASP A 541 6.45 -9.77 22.08
C ASP A 541 6.70 -8.26 22.24
N PRO A 542 7.42 -7.84 23.30
CA PRO A 542 7.74 -6.44 23.50
C PRO A 542 8.55 -5.93 22.29
N GLY A 543 8.14 -4.78 21.76
CA GLY A 543 8.68 -4.22 20.53
C GLY A 543 7.95 -4.66 19.27
N ASN A 544 6.94 -5.55 19.35
CA ASN A 544 6.09 -5.98 18.23
C ASN A 544 6.87 -6.49 16.99
N THR A 545 7.86 -7.36 17.23
CA THR A 545 8.79 -7.82 16.19
C THR A 545 8.25 -9.00 15.36
N VAL A 546 7.24 -9.71 15.86
CA VAL A 546 6.67 -10.89 15.20
C VAL A 546 5.41 -10.52 14.42
N LEU A 547 5.34 -10.90 13.15
CA LEU A 547 4.09 -10.86 12.38
C LEU A 547 3.09 -11.83 12.99
N LYS A 548 1.96 -11.32 13.51
CA LYS A 548 0.98 -12.12 14.24
C LYS A 548 -0.37 -11.44 14.32
N THR A 549 -1.39 -12.20 14.69
CA THR A 549 -2.50 -11.62 15.43
C THR A 549 -2.40 -12.03 16.91
N LEU A 550 -2.89 -11.19 17.80
CA LEU A 550 -2.75 -11.37 19.23
C LEU A 550 -4.06 -11.10 19.96
N GLU A 551 -4.52 -12.07 20.73
CA GLU A 551 -5.60 -11.99 21.71
C GLU A 551 -5.02 -12.16 23.11
N LEU A 552 -5.20 -11.16 23.98
CA LEU A 552 -4.73 -11.21 25.37
C LEU A 552 -5.91 -11.54 26.30
N ASP A 553 -5.98 -12.77 26.75
CA ASP A 553 -6.95 -13.22 27.76
C ASP A 553 -6.41 -12.92 29.16
N PHE A 554 -6.29 -11.63 29.47
CA PHE A 554 -5.75 -11.11 30.73
C PHE A 554 -6.87 -10.51 31.59
N SER A 555 -6.64 -10.43 32.92
CA SER A 555 -7.54 -9.69 33.79
C SER A 555 -7.64 -8.22 33.38
N GLU A 556 -8.79 -7.60 33.66
CA GLU A 556 -8.99 -6.17 33.37
C GLU A 556 -7.96 -5.28 34.03
N ASP A 557 -7.65 -5.54 35.32
CA ASP A 557 -6.62 -4.79 36.06
C ASP A 557 -5.25 -4.88 35.37
N MET A 558 -4.87 -6.06 34.85
CA MET A 558 -3.61 -6.25 34.13
C MET A 558 -3.59 -5.44 32.84
N LEU A 559 -4.68 -5.43 32.07
CA LEU A 559 -4.81 -4.63 30.85
C LEU A 559 -4.80 -3.12 31.14
N VAL A 560 -5.48 -2.66 32.20
CA VAL A 560 -5.46 -1.25 32.62
C VAL A 560 -4.06 -0.83 33.05
N ASN A 561 -3.35 -1.69 33.81
CA ASN A 561 -1.97 -1.42 34.17
C ASN A 561 -1.06 -1.35 32.94
N GLN A 562 -1.25 -2.25 31.98
CA GLN A 562 -0.49 -2.26 30.72
C GLN A 562 -0.76 -1.00 29.89
N LEU A 563 -2.02 -0.59 29.74
CA LEU A 563 -2.41 0.62 29.02
C LEU A 563 -1.76 1.88 29.61
N LYS A 564 -1.72 1.98 30.95
CA LYS A 564 -1.22 3.18 31.66
C LYS A 564 0.26 3.11 31.99
N GLY A 565 0.84 1.92 32.14
CA GLY A 565 2.17 1.71 32.72
C GLY A 565 3.26 1.27 31.75
N ALA A 566 2.94 0.77 30.54
CA ALA A 566 3.95 0.34 29.56
C ALA A 566 4.49 1.54 28.76
N ALA A 567 5.14 2.50 29.44
CA ALA A 567 5.54 3.79 28.85
C ALA A 567 6.47 3.64 27.63
N ASP A 568 7.40 2.67 27.67
CA ASP A 568 8.42 2.47 26.66
C ASP A 568 7.98 1.51 25.53
N ASP A 569 6.78 0.92 25.62
CA ASP A 569 6.24 0.00 24.62
C ASP A 569 4.84 0.45 24.17
N VAL A 570 4.81 1.18 23.05
CA VAL A 570 3.55 1.70 22.50
C VAL A 570 2.62 0.58 22.05
N MET A 571 3.15 -0.53 21.53
CA MET A 571 2.34 -1.64 21.05
C MET A 571 1.70 -2.44 22.19
N ALA A 572 2.37 -2.55 23.32
CA ALA A 572 1.75 -3.11 24.52
C ALA A 572 0.52 -2.29 24.94
N ARG A 573 0.60 -0.95 24.91
CA ARG A 573 -0.54 -0.05 25.18
C ARG A 573 -1.64 -0.17 24.14
N VAL A 574 -1.27 -0.28 22.87
CA VAL A 574 -2.20 -0.49 21.74
C VAL A 574 -2.98 -1.80 21.91
N TYR A 575 -2.30 -2.91 22.18
CA TYR A 575 -2.99 -4.20 22.42
C TYR A 575 -3.88 -4.15 23.66
N ALA A 576 -3.45 -3.51 24.73
CA ALA A 576 -4.28 -3.33 25.91
C ALA A 576 -5.54 -2.50 25.61
N ALA A 577 -5.43 -1.41 24.85
CA ALA A 577 -6.58 -0.62 24.40
C ALA A 577 -7.58 -1.45 23.58
N ARG A 578 -7.10 -2.25 22.64
CA ARG A 578 -7.91 -3.15 21.82
C ARG A 578 -8.68 -4.18 22.66
N GLU A 579 -8.02 -4.79 23.64
CA GLU A 579 -8.66 -5.80 24.52
C GLU A 579 -9.62 -5.17 25.51
N LEU A 580 -9.32 -3.99 26.08
CA LEU A 580 -10.24 -3.24 26.92
C LEU A 580 -11.49 -2.81 26.13
N GLY A 581 -11.32 -2.45 24.84
CA GLY A 581 -12.46 -2.20 23.94
C GLY A 581 -13.39 -3.39 23.79
N LYS A 582 -12.87 -4.63 23.74
CA LYS A 582 -13.66 -5.86 23.69
C LYS A 582 -14.37 -6.15 25.02
N LYS A 583 -13.71 -5.86 26.16
CA LYS A 583 -14.33 -6.04 27.49
C LYS A 583 -15.50 -5.09 27.71
N GLY A 584 -15.38 -3.85 27.31
CA GLY A 584 -16.47 -2.86 27.29
C GLY A 584 -17.07 -2.49 28.64
N THR A 585 -16.35 -2.73 29.75
CA THR A 585 -16.82 -2.41 31.10
C THR A 585 -16.73 -0.91 31.40
N ALA A 586 -17.35 -0.46 32.47
CA ALA A 586 -17.24 0.92 32.94
C ALA A 586 -15.79 1.30 33.31
N ALA A 587 -15.04 0.38 33.92
CA ALA A 587 -13.63 0.61 34.27
C ALA A 587 -12.75 0.68 33.02
N ALA A 588 -12.96 -0.20 32.02
CA ALA A 588 -12.30 -0.13 30.73
C ALA A 588 -12.59 1.19 29.99
N THR A 589 -13.87 1.61 29.96
CA THR A 589 -14.30 2.88 29.35
C THR A 589 -13.59 4.08 29.99
N GLN A 590 -13.51 4.10 31.33
CA GLN A 590 -12.82 5.16 32.06
C GLN A 590 -11.32 5.18 31.76
N ALA A 591 -10.66 4.01 31.79
CA ALA A 591 -9.22 3.91 31.52
C ALA A 591 -8.87 4.37 30.10
N LEU A 592 -9.68 3.98 29.10
CA LEU A 592 -9.52 4.40 27.70
C LEU A 592 -9.73 5.92 27.54
N ALA A 593 -10.77 6.49 28.17
CA ALA A 593 -11.04 7.93 28.14
C ALA A 593 -9.90 8.76 28.76
N GLU A 594 -9.37 8.31 29.90
CA GLU A 594 -8.23 8.97 30.55
C GLU A 594 -6.96 8.91 29.70
N THR A 595 -6.71 7.77 29.04
CA THR A 595 -5.55 7.56 28.16
C THR A 595 -5.70 8.38 26.87
N LEU A 596 -6.89 8.41 26.25
CA LEU A 596 -7.19 9.29 25.11
C LEU A 596 -6.83 10.75 25.40
N ALA A 597 -7.14 11.22 26.62
CA ALA A 597 -6.92 12.61 27.01
C ALA A 597 -5.45 12.93 27.34
N ARG A 598 -4.63 11.96 27.75
CA ARG A 598 -3.32 12.21 28.39
C ARG A 598 -2.13 11.53 27.74
N ASP A 599 -2.32 10.50 26.90
CA ASP A 599 -1.20 9.80 26.28
C ASP A 599 -0.39 10.73 25.38
N ASN A 600 0.91 10.61 25.41
CA ASN A 600 1.82 11.44 24.63
C ASN A 600 1.97 10.95 23.17
N PHE A 601 1.58 9.70 22.89
CA PHE A 601 1.69 9.12 21.58
C PHE A 601 0.32 9.08 20.88
N TRP A 602 0.24 9.74 19.75
CA TRP A 602 -1.01 9.89 18.99
C TRP A 602 -1.65 8.54 18.57
N GLY A 603 -0.84 7.52 18.29
CA GLY A 603 -1.33 6.19 17.92
C GLY A 603 -2.08 5.50 19.05
N VAL A 604 -1.62 5.62 20.29
CA VAL A 604 -2.34 5.11 21.48
C VAL A 604 -3.64 5.87 21.68
N GLN A 605 -3.62 7.21 21.49
CA GLN A 605 -4.85 8.02 21.53
C GLN A 605 -5.85 7.57 20.47
N ALA A 606 -5.38 7.29 19.23
CA ALA A 606 -6.23 6.81 18.14
C ALA A 606 -6.86 5.45 18.46
N GLU A 607 -6.10 4.49 19.01
CA GLU A 607 -6.61 3.17 19.39
C GLU A 607 -7.60 3.24 20.58
N CYS A 608 -7.37 4.17 21.51
CA CYS A 608 -8.34 4.43 22.59
C CYS A 608 -9.65 5.00 22.03
N ALA A 609 -9.58 5.92 21.06
CA ALA A 609 -10.79 6.45 20.41
C ALA A 609 -11.55 5.34 19.66
N GLU A 610 -10.85 4.49 18.93
CA GLU A 610 -11.46 3.34 18.23
C GLU A 610 -12.08 2.34 19.22
N ALA A 611 -11.40 2.05 20.34
CA ALA A 611 -11.91 1.16 21.38
C ALA A 611 -13.17 1.74 22.03
N LEU A 612 -13.20 3.04 22.32
CA LEU A 612 -14.38 3.73 22.84
C LEU A 612 -15.54 3.67 21.83
N GLY A 613 -15.27 3.85 20.54
CA GLY A 613 -16.26 3.65 19.47
C GLY A 613 -16.89 2.26 19.49
N LYS A 614 -16.07 1.22 19.65
CA LYS A 614 -16.53 -0.19 19.73
C LYS A 614 -17.33 -0.49 21.02
N ILE A 615 -16.96 0.11 22.15
CA ILE A 615 -17.71 -0.02 23.40
C ILE A 615 -19.13 0.52 23.25
N HIS A 616 -19.30 1.62 22.51
CA HIS A 616 -20.60 2.18 22.13
C HIS A 616 -21.49 2.56 23.32
N SER A 617 -20.92 2.99 24.46
CA SER A 617 -21.63 3.43 25.64
C SER A 617 -21.85 4.95 25.64
N GLU A 618 -22.83 5.45 26.41
CA GLU A 618 -23.03 6.89 26.56
C GLU A 618 -21.82 7.60 27.16
N ALA A 619 -21.11 6.95 28.10
CA ALA A 619 -19.88 7.47 28.68
C ALA A 619 -18.74 7.55 27.64
N ALA A 620 -18.68 6.57 26.71
CA ALA A 620 -17.72 6.60 25.62
C ALA A 620 -18.02 7.74 24.62
N LEU A 621 -19.31 7.94 24.27
CA LEU A 621 -19.73 9.06 23.42
C LEU A 621 -19.39 10.41 24.05
N GLU A 622 -19.62 10.57 25.37
CA GLU A 622 -19.27 11.78 26.10
C GLU A 622 -17.78 12.04 26.10
N ALA A 623 -16.96 11.01 26.36
CA ALA A 623 -15.51 11.09 26.34
C ALA A 623 -14.97 11.52 24.95
N LEU A 624 -15.50 10.94 23.88
CA LEU A 624 -15.14 11.30 22.50
C LEU A 624 -15.58 12.72 22.14
N SER A 625 -16.84 13.08 22.45
CA SER A 625 -17.41 14.39 22.12
C SER A 625 -16.75 15.56 22.86
N SER A 626 -16.25 15.33 24.07
CA SER A 626 -15.56 16.34 24.90
C SER A 626 -14.03 16.31 24.73
N SER A 627 -13.49 15.38 23.94
CA SER A 627 -12.06 15.21 23.76
C SER A 627 -11.39 16.45 23.15
N LYS A 628 -10.16 16.77 23.61
CA LYS A 628 -9.34 17.91 23.14
C LYS A 628 -7.99 17.42 22.61
N VAL A 629 -8.02 16.34 21.82
CA VAL A 629 -6.82 15.76 21.26
C VAL A 629 -6.17 16.72 20.26
N LYS A 630 -4.87 16.97 20.42
CA LYS A 630 -4.14 17.96 19.59
C LYS A 630 -3.66 17.39 18.26
N HIS A 631 -3.18 16.14 18.26
CA HIS A 631 -2.59 15.55 17.07
C HIS A 631 -3.67 15.25 16.01
N PRO A 632 -3.53 15.69 14.74
CA PRO A 632 -4.58 15.55 13.73
C PRO A 632 -4.95 14.09 13.45
N LYS A 633 -3.97 13.17 13.40
CA LYS A 633 -4.26 11.72 13.21
C LYS A 633 -5.13 11.15 14.32
N ALA A 634 -4.93 11.59 15.58
CA ALA A 634 -5.77 11.17 16.70
C ALA A 634 -7.16 11.84 16.66
N ARG A 635 -7.27 13.13 16.26
CA ARG A 635 -8.58 13.78 16.02
C ARG A 635 -9.38 13.07 14.93
N ARG A 636 -8.70 12.61 13.87
CA ARG A 636 -9.30 11.80 12.80
C ARG A 636 -9.91 10.51 13.34
N ALA A 637 -9.18 9.81 14.23
CA ALA A 637 -9.70 8.61 14.90
C ALA A 637 -10.91 8.91 15.79
N VAL A 638 -10.91 10.06 16.48
CA VAL A 638 -12.07 10.53 17.27
C VAL A 638 -13.26 10.79 16.35
N ALA A 639 -13.05 11.47 15.20
CA ALA A 639 -14.12 11.70 14.22
C ALA A 639 -14.67 10.37 13.69
N ALA A 640 -13.81 9.42 13.35
CA ALA A 640 -14.22 8.08 12.92
C ALA A 640 -15.05 7.37 13.98
N ALA A 641 -14.59 7.37 15.22
CA ALA A 641 -15.26 6.74 16.34
C ALA A 641 -16.65 7.36 16.62
N LEU A 642 -16.77 8.68 16.57
CA LEU A 642 -18.05 9.38 16.70
C LEU A 642 -19.08 8.91 15.65
N GLY A 643 -18.66 8.53 14.46
CA GLY A 643 -19.51 8.00 13.40
C GLY A 643 -20.15 6.63 13.70
N GLU A 644 -19.80 5.97 14.80
CA GLU A 644 -20.40 4.68 15.18
C GLU A 644 -21.79 4.86 15.82
N TRP A 645 -22.14 6.05 16.29
CA TRP A 645 -23.46 6.33 16.86
C TRP A 645 -24.42 6.93 15.83
N LEU A 646 -25.65 6.42 15.83
CA LEU A 646 -26.74 6.97 15.03
C LEU A 646 -27.33 8.24 15.69
N GLY A 647 -27.78 9.17 14.86
CA GLY A 647 -28.60 10.31 15.29
C GLY A 647 -27.86 11.60 15.57
N ASP A 648 -28.59 12.57 16.08
CA ASP A 648 -28.20 13.99 16.11
C ASP A 648 -27.09 14.31 17.12
N LYS A 649 -26.93 13.54 18.19
CA LYS A 649 -25.95 13.85 19.23
C LYS A 649 -24.53 13.74 18.67
N SER A 650 -24.24 12.65 18.01
CA SER A 650 -22.97 12.41 17.33
C SER A 650 -22.78 13.34 16.12
N ALA A 651 -23.84 13.54 15.30
CA ALA A 651 -23.78 14.46 14.18
C ALA A 651 -23.38 15.88 14.62
N LYS A 652 -23.97 16.39 15.71
CA LYS A 652 -23.60 17.71 16.28
C LYS A 652 -22.15 17.80 16.75
N ALA A 653 -21.57 16.71 17.25
CA ALA A 653 -20.16 16.64 17.64
C ALA A 653 -19.23 16.66 16.40
N LEU A 654 -19.64 16.04 15.28
CA LEU A 654 -18.87 15.96 14.02
C LEU A 654 -18.92 17.26 13.19
N MET A 655 -20.04 18.00 13.23
CA MET A 655 -20.20 19.21 12.40
C MET A 655 -19.12 20.28 12.58
N PRO A 656 -18.64 20.62 13.79
CA PRO A 656 -17.53 21.55 13.96
C PRO A 656 -16.24 21.07 13.29
N LEU A 657 -15.93 19.77 13.37
CA LEU A 657 -14.77 19.17 12.73
C LEU A 657 -14.86 19.26 11.21
N LEU A 658 -16.02 18.96 10.60
CA LEU A 658 -16.24 19.12 9.17
C LEU A 658 -16.17 20.57 8.71
N ARG A 659 -16.67 21.50 9.51
CA ARG A 659 -16.73 22.91 9.13
C ARG A 659 -15.37 23.58 9.14
N LYS A 660 -14.55 23.30 10.15
CA LYS A 660 -13.27 23.99 10.34
C LYS A 660 -12.36 23.19 11.28
N ASP A 661 -11.54 22.31 10.70
CA ASP A 661 -10.38 21.75 11.37
C ASP A 661 -9.10 22.26 10.67
N GLU A 662 -7.97 22.21 11.36
CA GLU A 662 -6.67 22.55 10.80
C GLU A 662 -6.24 21.56 9.72
N SER A 663 -6.65 20.27 9.83
CA SER A 663 -6.32 19.19 8.90
C SER A 663 -7.45 18.93 7.91
N TYR A 664 -7.13 18.88 6.62
CA TYR A 664 -8.03 18.38 5.56
C TYR A 664 -8.56 16.98 5.85
N PHE A 665 -7.73 16.12 6.42
CA PHE A 665 -8.06 14.71 6.67
C PHE A 665 -9.01 14.53 7.85
N VAL A 666 -8.98 15.43 8.83
CA VAL A 666 -9.98 15.46 9.91
C VAL A 666 -11.34 15.90 9.37
N GLU A 667 -11.39 16.95 8.52
CA GLU A 667 -12.62 17.38 7.84
C GLU A 667 -13.18 16.26 6.96
N ALA A 668 -12.31 15.58 6.21
CA ALA A 668 -12.66 14.44 5.35
C ALA A 668 -13.28 13.28 6.15
N GLU A 669 -12.64 12.87 7.25
CA GLU A 669 -13.18 11.78 8.08
C GLU A 669 -14.48 12.21 8.78
N ALA A 670 -14.59 13.47 9.21
CA ALA A 670 -15.82 14.01 9.77
C ALA A 670 -16.98 13.95 8.76
N ALA A 671 -16.75 14.24 7.47
CA ALA A 671 -17.76 14.08 6.41
C ALA A 671 -18.25 12.63 6.30
N ARG A 672 -17.33 11.67 6.25
CA ARG A 672 -17.65 10.25 6.18
C ARG A 672 -18.40 9.77 7.42
N ALA A 673 -17.89 10.13 8.60
CA ALA A 673 -18.49 9.79 9.89
C ALA A 673 -19.90 10.38 10.05
N LEU A 674 -20.09 11.62 9.56
CA LEU A 674 -21.40 12.28 9.59
C LEU A 674 -22.44 11.49 8.79
N GLY A 675 -22.08 10.94 7.64
CA GLY A 675 -22.94 10.03 6.87
C GLY A 675 -23.35 8.79 7.67
N ARG A 676 -22.41 8.18 8.42
CA ARG A 676 -22.68 7.00 9.28
C ARG A 676 -23.70 7.28 10.38
N THR A 677 -23.78 8.54 10.86
CA THR A 677 -24.77 8.90 11.90
C THR A 677 -26.22 8.80 11.44
N ARG A 678 -26.47 8.80 10.12
CA ARG A 678 -27.82 8.83 9.51
C ARG A 678 -28.72 9.93 10.07
N SER A 679 -28.14 11.01 10.58
CA SER A 679 -28.86 12.17 11.06
C SER A 679 -29.45 12.97 9.88
N ALA A 680 -30.63 13.52 10.05
CA ALA A 680 -31.22 14.45 9.07
C ALA A 680 -30.35 15.72 8.84
N LEU A 681 -29.50 16.07 9.80
CA LEU A 681 -28.57 17.19 9.70
C LEU A 681 -27.39 16.94 8.74
N ALA A 682 -27.13 15.69 8.35
CA ALA A 682 -25.94 15.28 7.63
C ALA A 682 -25.94 15.74 6.17
N PHE A 683 -27.04 15.58 5.45
CA PHE A 683 -27.12 15.80 4.01
C PHE A 683 -26.68 17.23 3.63
N ASP A 684 -27.34 18.25 4.18
CA ASP A 684 -27.06 19.64 3.82
C ASP A 684 -25.64 20.09 4.23
N ALA A 685 -25.15 19.59 5.37
CA ALA A 685 -23.79 19.86 5.82
C ALA A 685 -22.73 19.25 4.87
N MET A 686 -22.98 18.03 4.36
CA MET A 686 -22.09 17.37 3.38
C MET A 686 -22.17 18.03 2.01
N VAL A 687 -23.36 18.45 1.54
CA VAL A 687 -23.50 19.21 0.28
C VAL A 687 -22.72 20.51 0.36
N ALA A 688 -22.83 21.26 1.47
CA ALA A 688 -22.06 22.48 1.68
C ALA A 688 -20.54 22.24 1.67
N ALA A 689 -20.07 21.08 2.12
CA ALA A 689 -18.65 20.73 2.14
C ALA A 689 -18.08 20.44 0.74
N LEU A 690 -18.89 20.18 -0.29
CA LEU A 690 -18.43 20.01 -1.67
C LEU A 690 -17.78 21.27 -2.26
N SER A 691 -18.06 22.45 -1.70
CA SER A 691 -17.38 23.70 -2.10
C SER A 691 -15.94 23.81 -1.60
N LYS A 692 -15.50 22.93 -0.69
CA LYS A 692 -14.17 22.99 -0.11
C LYS A 692 -13.13 22.37 -1.05
N GLU A 693 -12.08 23.11 -1.32
CA GLU A 693 -10.89 22.58 -1.95
C GLU A 693 -9.97 21.96 -0.90
N SER A 694 -9.29 20.89 -1.27
CA SER A 694 -8.37 20.20 -0.37
C SER A 694 -7.32 19.44 -1.16
N HIS A 695 -6.22 19.11 -0.51
CA HIS A 695 -5.20 18.24 -1.09
C HIS A 695 -5.85 16.95 -1.62
N ASN A 696 -5.62 16.65 -2.89
CA ASN A 696 -6.17 15.46 -3.59
C ASN A 696 -7.70 15.31 -3.43
N ASP A 697 -8.43 16.42 -3.28
CA ASP A 697 -9.89 16.41 -3.08
C ASP A 697 -10.41 15.48 -1.97
N VAL A 698 -9.60 15.25 -0.93
CA VAL A 698 -9.93 14.27 0.13
C VAL A 698 -11.25 14.58 0.84
N ILE A 699 -11.62 15.87 0.97
CA ILE A 699 -12.89 16.26 1.58
C ILE A 699 -14.05 15.85 0.66
N ARG A 700 -14.03 16.27 -0.63
CA ARG A 700 -15.08 15.92 -1.61
C ARG A 700 -15.23 14.41 -1.77
N ALA A 701 -14.11 13.70 -1.90
CA ALA A 701 -14.10 12.24 -1.97
C ALA A 701 -14.76 11.58 -0.74
N SER A 702 -14.50 12.11 0.44
CA SER A 702 -15.11 11.61 1.69
C SER A 702 -16.58 11.97 1.82
N VAL A 703 -17.02 13.11 1.28
CA VAL A 703 -18.45 13.47 1.18
C VAL A 703 -19.20 12.42 0.36
N PHE A 704 -18.70 12.00 -0.81
CA PHE A 704 -19.36 10.97 -1.62
C PHE A 704 -19.44 9.63 -0.87
N GLY A 705 -18.39 9.24 -0.15
CA GLY A 705 -18.43 8.09 0.75
C GLY A 705 -19.48 8.27 1.85
N GLY A 706 -19.58 9.47 2.44
CA GLY A 706 -20.56 9.81 3.45
C GLY A 706 -22.02 9.73 2.95
N PHE A 707 -22.28 10.14 1.70
CA PHE A 707 -23.61 9.98 1.08
C PHE A 707 -24.03 8.51 0.98
N CYS A 708 -23.08 7.61 0.66
CA CYS A 708 -23.37 6.17 0.67
C CYS A 708 -23.72 5.64 2.06
N GLU A 709 -23.03 6.12 3.10
CA GLU A 709 -23.31 5.73 4.49
C GLU A 709 -24.66 6.32 4.98
N LEU A 710 -24.97 7.54 4.56
CA LEU A 710 -26.25 8.20 4.86
C LEU A 710 -27.43 7.49 4.17
N ARG A 711 -27.21 6.94 2.96
CA ARG A 711 -28.22 6.31 2.09
C ARG A 711 -29.37 7.25 1.69
N ASP A 712 -29.07 8.53 1.52
CA ASP A 712 -30.05 9.51 1.06
C ASP A 712 -30.03 9.61 -0.48
N MET A 713 -31.09 9.19 -1.14
CA MET A 713 -31.16 9.11 -2.61
C MET A 713 -31.10 10.48 -3.29
N ARG A 714 -31.34 11.59 -2.58
CA ARG A 714 -31.11 12.95 -3.12
C ARG A 714 -29.67 13.16 -3.58
N ALA A 715 -28.73 12.45 -2.96
CA ALA A 715 -27.31 12.52 -3.34
C ALA A 715 -26.99 11.90 -4.71
N LEU A 716 -27.87 11.09 -5.31
CA LEU A 716 -27.65 10.53 -6.64
C LEU A 716 -27.51 11.65 -7.69
N GLU A 717 -28.39 12.64 -7.68
CA GLU A 717 -28.34 13.75 -8.64
C GLU A 717 -27.09 14.62 -8.39
N VAL A 718 -26.75 14.89 -7.13
CA VAL A 718 -25.52 15.59 -6.79
C VAL A 718 -24.30 14.85 -7.32
N MET A 719 -24.23 13.52 -7.13
CA MET A 719 -23.08 12.72 -7.55
C MET A 719 -22.98 12.58 -9.09
N LYS A 720 -24.12 12.54 -9.83
CA LYS A 720 -24.11 12.52 -11.29
C LYS A 720 -23.36 13.71 -11.86
N GLU A 721 -23.53 14.92 -11.31
CA GLU A 721 -22.82 16.13 -11.74
C GLU A 721 -21.30 16.01 -11.58
N TRP A 722 -20.84 15.29 -10.57
CA TRP A 722 -19.42 15.07 -10.29
C TRP A 722 -18.78 13.92 -11.08
N THR A 723 -19.55 13.11 -11.79
CA THR A 723 -19.01 12.06 -12.67
C THR A 723 -18.57 12.60 -14.04
N VAL A 724 -18.99 13.82 -14.38
CA VAL A 724 -18.74 14.44 -15.69
C VAL A 724 -17.25 14.73 -15.88
N TYR A 725 -16.75 14.50 -17.12
CA TYR A 725 -15.37 14.84 -17.48
C TYR A 725 -15.13 16.35 -17.40
N GLY A 726 -14.04 16.77 -16.75
CA GLY A 726 -13.73 18.18 -16.45
C GLY A 726 -13.95 18.58 -14.98
N GLN A 727 -14.59 17.71 -14.19
CA GLN A 727 -14.60 17.90 -12.72
C GLN A 727 -13.22 17.58 -12.13
N PRO A 728 -12.84 18.17 -10.96
CA PRO A 728 -11.59 17.83 -10.28
C PRO A 728 -11.42 16.33 -10.19
N TRP A 729 -10.35 15.81 -10.79
CA TRP A 729 -10.26 14.40 -11.19
C TRP A 729 -10.34 13.41 -10.02
N GLN A 730 -9.78 13.73 -8.84
CA GLN A 730 -9.88 12.86 -7.65
C GLN A 730 -11.31 12.81 -7.12
N ALA A 731 -12.00 13.96 -7.07
CA ALA A 731 -13.41 14.02 -6.70
C ALA A 731 -14.27 13.23 -7.71
N ARG A 732 -14.00 13.40 -9.02
CA ARG A 732 -14.69 12.67 -10.10
C ARG A 732 -14.55 11.15 -9.93
N LEU A 733 -13.33 10.64 -9.73
CA LEU A 733 -13.10 9.21 -9.52
C LEU A 733 -13.88 8.65 -8.32
N SER A 734 -13.89 9.40 -7.23
CA SER A 734 -14.65 9.02 -6.04
C SER A 734 -16.17 9.04 -6.28
N ALA A 735 -16.68 10.02 -7.04
CA ALA A 735 -18.09 10.08 -7.42
C ALA A 735 -18.49 8.87 -8.29
N ILE A 736 -17.68 8.52 -9.29
CA ILE A 736 -17.88 7.35 -10.18
C ILE A 736 -18.00 6.05 -9.37
N TYR A 737 -17.11 5.82 -8.41
CA TYR A 737 -17.17 4.63 -7.56
C TYR A 737 -18.41 4.65 -6.65
N ASN A 738 -18.64 5.76 -5.95
CA ASN A 738 -19.65 5.84 -4.90
C ASN A 738 -21.07 5.95 -5.43
N ILE A 739 -21.31 6.45 -6.66
CA ILE A 739 -22.66 6.52 -7.22
C ILE A 739 -23.29 5.13 -7.40
N GLY A 740 -22.49 4.14 -7.80
CA GLY A 740 -22.92 2.74 -7.87
C GLY A 740 -23.24 2.17 -6.49
N ARG A 741 -22.40 2.47 -5.48
CA ARG A 741 -22.65 2.08 -4.08
C ARG A 741 -23.95 2.67 -3.52
N LEU A 742 -24.23 3.93 -3.82
CA LEU A 742 -25.46 4.58 -3.36
C LEU A 742 -26.70 4.02 -4.08
N ALA A 743 -26.63 3.89 -5.40
CA ALA A 743 -27.74 3.37 -6.22
C ALA A 743 -28.12 1.92 -5.87
N HIS A 744 -27.18 1.13 -5.34
CA HIS A 744 -27.48 -0.22 -4.80
C HIS A 744 -28.62 -0.20 -3.79
N TYR A 745 -28.71 0.82 -2.95
CA TYR A 745 -29.76 0.95 -1.93
C TYR A 745 -31.08 1.51 -2.48
N SER A 746 -31.12 1.95 -3.74
CA SER A 746 -32.36 2.45 -4.34
C SER A 746 -33.40 1.34 -4.48
N THR A 747 -34.65 1.66 -4.24
CA THR A 747 -35.80 0.80 -4.56
C THR A 747 -36.34 1.07 -5.97
N ASP A 748 -35.85 2.11 -6.65
CA ASP A 748 -36.22 2.49 -8.00
C ASP A 748 -35.28 1.81 -9.01
N ASP A 749 -35.78 0.86 -9.75
CA ASP A 749 -35.04 0.14 -10.79
C ASP A 749 -34.61 1.05 -11.95
N ARG A 750 -35.33 2.15 -12.18
CA ARG A 750 -34.96 3.16 -13.18
C ARG A 750 -33.69 3.90 -12.75
N ALA A 751 -33.60 4.32 -11.49
CA ALA A 751 -32.39 4.96 -10.96
C ALA A 751 -31.15 4.04 -11.06
N LYS A 752 -31.30 2.73 -10.79
CA LYS A 752 -30.22 1.74 -10.99
C LYS A 752 -29.82 1.61 -12.44
N MET A 753 -30.80 1.56 -13.35
CA MET A 753 -30.53 1.49 -14.79
C MET A 753 -29.77 2.73 -15.27
N GLU A 754 -30.21 3.92 -14.88
CA GLU A 754 -29.55 5.19 -15.25
C GLU A 754 -28.09 5.24 -14.77
N VAL A 755 -27.82 4.77 -13.54
CA VAL A 755 -26.45 4.72 -13.01
C VAL A 755 -25.60 3.67 -13.75
N ARG A 756 -26.16 2.49 -14.09
CA ARG A 756 -25.44 1.50 -14.91
C ARG A 756 -25.07 2.08 -16.27
N GLU A 757 -26.02 2.70 -16.97
CA GLU A 757 -25.83 3.31 -18.28
C GLU A 757 -24.83 4.48 -18.27
N LEU A 758 -24.73 5.19 -17.12
CA LEU A 758 -23.71 6.22 -16.90
C LEU A 758 -22.31 5.61 -16.73
N LEU A 759 -22.18 4.48 -16.00
CA LEU A 759 -20.89 3.87 -15.68
C LEU A 759 -20.30 3.02 -16.81
N GLU A 760 -21.13 2.33 -17.60
CA GLU A 760 -20.65 1.42 -18.67
C GLU A 760 -19.72 2.10 -19.70
N PRO A 761 -20.00 3.30 -20.24
CA PRO A 761 -19.09 3.97 -21.17
C PRO A 761 -17.75 4.36 -20.55
N LEU A 762 -17.67 4.49 -19.24
CA LEU A 762 -16.43 4.83 -18.53
C LEU A 762 -15.41 3.68 -18.52
N LEU A 763 -15.83 2.46 -18.85
CA LEU A 763 -14.96 1.30 -18.98
C LEU A 763 -13.98 1.38 -20.18
N GLU A 764 -14.11 2.38 -21.06
CA GLU A 764 -13.25 2.61 -22.23
C GLU A 764 -12.33 3.83 -22.05
N GLN A 765 -12.23 4.41 -20.82
CA GLN A 765 -11.44 5.59 -20.52
C GLN A 765 -10.04 5.24 -19.94
N ASP A 766 -9.42 6.18 -19.26
CA ASP A 766 -8.12 5.99 -18.60
C ASP A 766 -8.17 4.96 -17.47
N PHE A 767 -6.99 4.44 -17.09
CA PHE A 767 -6.84 3.38 -16.10
C PHE A 767 -7.61 3.64 -14.79
N ARG A 768 -7.47 4.85 -14.22
CA ARG A 768 -8.08 5.19 -12.93
C ARG A 768 -9.61 5.28 -13.04
N THR A 769 -10.10 5.85 -14.13
CA THR A 769 -11.56 5.93 -14.42
C THR A 769 -12.15 4.53 -14.58
N VAL A 770 -11.52 3.67 -15.38
CA VAL A 770 -11.95 2.27 -15.59
C VAL A 770 -12.01 1.50 -14.28
N MET A 771 -10.98 1.59 -13.43
CA MET A 771 -10.94 0.89 -12.15
C MET A 771 -12.07 1.31 -11.20
N ASN A 772 -12.39 2.62 -11.16
CA ASN A 772 -13.49 3.13 -10.35
C ASN A 772 -14.86 2.79 -10.94
N ALA A 773 -15.02 2.79 -12.28
CA ALA A 773 -16.24 2.37 -12.95
C ALA A 773 -16.54 0.88 -12.71
N ILE A 774 -15.53 0.01 -12.81
CA ILE A 774 -15.67 -1.42 -12.45
C ILE A 774 -16.16 -1.57 -11.02
N GLY A 775 -15.53 -0.84 -10.07
CA GLY A 775 -15.92 -0.86 -8.65
C GLY A 775 -17.36 -0.36 -8.43
N GLY A 776 -17.74 0.70 -9.13
CA GLY A 776 -19.12 1.25 -9.09
C GLY A 776 -20.16 0.26 -9.63
N LEU A 777 -19.89 -0.40 -10.78
CA LEU A 777 -20.76 -1.42 -11.36
C LEU A 777 -20.87 -2.67 -10.47
N GLU A 778 -19.75 -3.12 -9.87
CA GLU A 778 -19.75 -4.22 -8.91
C GLU A 778 -20.61 -3.90 -7.70
N ALA A 779 -20.43 -2.71 -7.13
CA ALA A 779 -21.17 -2.26 -5.97
C ALA A 779 -22.68 -2.07 -6.27
N LEU A 780 -23.03 -1.60 -7.47
CA LEU A 780 -24.42 -1.51 -7.93
C LEU A 780 -25.09 -2.88 -7.98
N GLY A 781 -24.38 -3.91 -8.43
CA GLY A 781 -24.85 -5.29 -8.47
C GLY A 781 -25.92 -5.58 -9.55
N ASP A 782 -26.04 -4.73 -10.58
CA ASP A 782 -26.95 -4.98 -11.71
C ASP A 782 -26.37 -6.07 -12.64
N VAL A 783 -27.08 -7.20 -12.74
CA VAL A 783 -26.65 -8.33 -13.59
C VAL A 783 -26.46 -7.95 -15.08
N LYS A 784 -27.12 -6.91 -15.56
CA LYS A 784 -26.97 -6.41 -16.93
C LYS A 784 -25.61 -5.82 -17.19
N ALA A 785 -24.89 -5.35 -16.17
CA ALA A 785 -23.51 -4.85 -16.32
C ALA A 785 -22.47 -5.94 -16.62
N VAL A 786 -22.80 -7.22 -16.41
CA VAL A 786 -21.88 -8.34 -16.59
C VAL A 786 -21.29 -8.39 -18.01
N ALA A 787 -22.08 -8.17 -19.02
CA ALA A 787 -21.63 -8.22 -20.42
C ALA A 787 -20.61 -7.10 -20.72
N ALA A 788 -20.81 -5.89 -20.19
CA ALA A 788 -19.89 -4.77 -20.33
C ALA A 788 -18.56 -5.03 -19.61
N LEU A 789 -18.62 -5.59 -18.39
CA LEU A 789 -17.43 -5.98 -17.62
C LEU A 789 -16.63 -7.09 -18.32
N GLU A 790 -17.29 -8.09 -18.93
CA GLU A 790 -16.62 -9.15 -19.68
C GLU A 790 -15.95 -8.61 -20.95
N LYS A 791 -16.62 -7.68 -21.66
CA LYS A 791 -16.04 -6.97 -22.81
C LYS A 791 -14.80 -6.19 -22.40
N CYS A 792 -14.88 -5.44 -21.29
CA CYS A 792 -13.75 -4.72 -20.71
C CYS A 792 -12.59 -5.68 -20.39
N ALA A 793 -12.86 -6.80 -19.71
CA ALA A 793 -11.85 -7.79 -19.36
C ALA A 793 -11.19 -8.43 -20.59
N ALA A 794 -11.93 -8.66 -21.67
CA ALA A 794 -11.41 -9.25 -22.91
C ALA A 794 -10.52 -8.26 -23.69
N GLY A 795 -10.84 -6.97 -23.66
CA GLY A 795 -10.11 -5.92 -24.37
C GLY A 795 -8.95 -5.29 -23.58
N ALA A 796 -8.90 -5.49 -22.26
CA ALA A 796 -7.90 -4.87 -21.42
C ALA A 796 -6.50 -5.47 -21.65
N LEU A 797 -5.51 -4.59 -21.85
CA LEU A 797 -4.08 -4.95 -21.87
C LEU A 797 -3.52 -5.07 -20.46
N ASP A 798 -3.96 -4.19 -19.55
CA ASP A 798 -3.52 -4.18 -18.15
C ASP A 798 -4.21 -5.31 -17.38
N GLY A 799 -3.42 -6.22 -16.83
CA GLY A 799 -3.90 -7.38 -16.11
C GLY A 799 -4.71 -7.03 -14.86
N ARG A 800 -4.43 -5.89 -14.22
CA ARG A 800 -5.20 -5.40 -13.06
C ARG A 800 -6.64 -5.07 -13.48
N ILE A 801 -6.84 -4.38 -14.61
CA ILE A 801 -8.18 -4.12 -15.17
C ILE A 801 -8.86 -5.45 -15.52
N LYS A 802 -8.16 -6.32 -16.24
CA LYS A 802 -8.67 -7.63 -16.64
C LYS A 802 -9.14 -8.45 -15.45
N ARG A 803 -8.27 -8.58 -14.43
CA ARG A 803 -8.58 -9.33 -13.20
C ARG A 803 -9.74 -8.68 -12.44
N ARG A 804 -9.72 -7.35 -12.28
CA ARG A 804 -10.76 -6.61 -11.55
C ARG A 804 -12.12 -6.75 -12.21
N ALA A 805 -12.20 -6.59 -13.54
CA ALA A 805 -13.44 -6.75 -14.29
C ALA A 805 -13.99 -8.19 -14.26
N GLN A 806 -13.11 -9.21 -14.36
CA GLN A 806 -13.50 -10.61 -14.21
C GLN A 806 -14.07 -10.92 -12.82
N ASN A 807 -13.41 -10.41 -11.78
CA ASN A 807 -13.84 -10.60 -10.40
C ASN A 807 -15.19 -9.90 -10.14
N ALA A 808 -15.37 -8.67 -10.64
CA ALA A 808 -16.62 -7.93 -10.53
C ALA A 808 -17.77 -8.65 -11.25
N ALA A 809 -17.55 -9.12 -12.48
CA ALA A 809 -18.55 -9.90 -13.21
C ALA A 809 -18.95 -11.18 -12.46
N ALA A 810 -17.98 -11.90 -11.90
CA ALA A 810 -18.23 -13.09 -11.08
C ALA A 810 -19.01 -12.75 -9.79
N ALA A 811 -18.61 -11.70 -9.09
CA ALA A 811 -19.28 -11.25 -7.87
C ALA A 811 -20.74 -10.86 -8.10
N ILE A 812 -21.00 -10.15 -9.20
CA ILE A 812 -22.38 -9.80 -9.60
C ILE A 812 -23.22 -11.04 -9.90
N ARG A 813 -22.67 -12.04 -10.62
CA ARG A 813 -23.38 -13.30 -10.90
C ARG A 813 -23.71 -14.09 -9.64
N GLU A 814 -22.79 -14.13 -8.71
CA GLU A 814 -22.95 -14.85 -7.44
C GLU A 814 -23.87 -14.11 -6.45
N GLY A 815 -23.82 -12.77 -6.46
CA GLY A 815 -24.58 -11.89 -5.57
C GLY A 815 -25.83 -11.28 -6.20
N GLY A 816 -26.09 -11.54 -7.47
CA GLY A 816 -27.20 -10.99 -8.24
C GLY A 816 -28.55 -11.39 -7.67
N GLY A 817 -29.08 -10.55 -6.80
CA GLY A 817 -30.32 -10.72 -6.10
C GLY A 817 -30.09 -11.11 -4.63
N ALA A 818 -29.45 -10.24 -3.83
CA ALA A 818 -29.71 -10.29 -2.40
C ALA A 818 -31.23 -10.14 -2.24
N PRO A 819 -31.96 -11.15 -1.72
CA PRO A 819 -33.41 -11.12 -1.68
C PRO A 819 -33.89 -9.88 -0.94
N LYS A 820 -35.05 -9.34 -1.29
CA LYS A 820 -35.73 -8.26 -0.53
C LYS A 820 -35.74 -8.55 0.97
N GLU A 821 -35.76 -9.81 1.32
CA GLU A 821 -35.67 -10.38 2.68
C GLU A 821 -34.35 -10.05 3.39
N LEU A 822 -33.23 -10.04 2.66
CA LEU A 822 -31.92 -9.69 3.26
C LEU A 822 -31.81 -8.18 3.57
N LYS A 823 -32.49 -7.36 2.78
CA LYS A 823 -32.59 -5.91 3.02
C LYS A 823 -33.45 -5.62 4.25
N ALA A 824 -34.61 -6.28 4.36
CA ALA A 824 -35.45 -6.21 5.53
C ALA A 824 -34.72 -6.71 6.79
N LEU A 825 -34.07 -7.87 6.70
CA LEU A 825 -33.25 -8.43 7.79
C LEU A 825 -32.13 -7.48 8.26
N ARG A 826 -31.54 -6.70 7.36
CA ARG A 826 -30.50 -5.73 7.70
C ARG A 826 -31.06 -4.48 8.36
N GLU A 827 -32.25 -4.03 7.96
CA GLU A 827 -32.98 -2.96 8.61
C GLU A 827 -33.45 -3.38 10.02
N ASP A 828 -33.92 -4.63 10.17
CA ASP A 828 -34.26 -5.23 11.46
C ASP A 828 -33.02 -5.39 12.35
N TYR A 829 -31.86 -5.80 11.78
CA TYR A 829 -30.58 -5.89 12.49
C TYR A 829 -30.12 -4.52 12.99
N ASP A 830 -30.17 -3.48 12.16
CA ASP A 830 -29.78 -2.12 12.54
C ASP A 830 -30.68 -1.57 13.66
N THR A 831 -32.00 -1.92 13.63
CA THR A 831 -32.96 -1.58 14.68
C THR A 831 -32.65 -2.34 15.97
N LEU A 832 -32.44 -3.65 15.88
CA LEU A 832 -32.09 -4.52 17.00
C LEU A 832 -30.76 -4.11 17.65
N LYS A 833 -29.78 -3.70 16.84
CA LYS A 833 -28.48 -3.18 17.31
C LYS A 833 -28.70 -1.90 18.14
N LYS A 834 -29.52 -1.00 17.66
CA LYS A 834 -29.91 0.22 18.40
C LYS A 834 -30.55 -0.10 19.75
N ASP A 835 -31.51 -1.01 19.76
CA ASP A 835 -32.21 -1.45 20.98
C ASP A 835 -31.24 -2.16 21.94
N TYR A 836 -30.34 -2.96 21.43
CA TYR A 836 -29.28 -3.60 22.20
C TYR A 836 -28.32 -2.58 22.84
N ASP A 837 -27.90 -1.58 22.10
CA ASP A 837 -27.01 -0.52 22.60
C ASP A 837 -27.71 0.33 23.67
N ASP A 838 -29.00 0.62 23.52
CA ASP A 838 -29.81 1.29 24.53
C ASP A 838 -29.93 0.43 25.81
N LEU A 839 -30.16 -0.87 25.67
CA LEU A 839 -30.26 -1.81 26.79
C LEU A 839 -28.89 -1.94 27.50
N LYS A 840 -27.81 -2.06 26.75
CA LYS A 840 -26.42 -2.11 27.26
C LYS A 840 -26.07 -0.82 28.04
N ASN A 841 -26.44 0.34 27.51
CA ASN A 841 -26.24 1.62 28.20
C ASN A 841 -27.04 1.72 29.50
N ARG A 842 -28.24 1.18 29.54
CA ARG A 842 -29.06 1.10 30.76
C ARG A 842 -28.45 0.17 31.78
N LEU A 843 -27.88 -0.96 31.33
CA LEU A 843 -27.23 -1.93 32.22
C LEU A 843 -25.93 -1.33 32.83
N LEU A 844 -25.09 -0.70 32.01
CA LEU A 844 -23.86 -0.02 32.45
C LEU A 844 -24.15 1.12 33.44
N LYS A 845 -25.26 1.85 33.27
CA LYS A 845 -25.69 2.85 34.26
C LYS A 845 -26.11 2.23 35.60
N LEU A 846 -26.67 1.03 35.60
CA LEU A 846 -27.02 0.29 36.81
C LEU A 846 -25.81 -0.31 37.54
N GLU A 847 -24.80 -0.72 36.77
CA GLU A 847 -23.56 -1.30 37.29
C GLU A 847 -22.54 -0.24 37.76
N SER A 848 -22.72 1.05 37.41
CA SER A 848 -21.80 2.13 37.80
C SER A 848 -21.88 2.39 39.31
N PRO A 849 -20.82 2.32 40.10
CA PRO A 849 -20.83 2.60 41.52
C PRO A 849 -21.01 4.11 41.74
N GLY A 850 -22.23 4.56 42.01
CA GLY A 850 -22.48 5.97 42.31
C GLY A 850 -23.95 6.43 42.29
N VAL A 851 -24.88 5.67 41.76
CA VAL A 851 -26.28 6.05 41.77
C VAL A 851 -26.96 5.41 42.97
N LYS A 852 -26.89 6.09 44.14
CA LYS A 852 -27.84 5.83 45.24
C LYS A 852 -29.23 6.12 44.68
N ALA A 853 -30.04 5.08 44.50
CA ALA A 853 -31.46 5.20 44.25
C ALA A 853 -32.08 6.06 45.34
N LYS A 854 -32.60 7.24 45.02
CA LYS A 854 -33.51 7.96 45.91
C LYS A 854 -34.74 7.05 46.08
N ALA A 855 -34.80 6.41 47.24
CA ALA A 855 -35.99 5.68 47.66
C ALA A 855 -37.18 6.64 47.59
N ALA A 856 -38.17 6.29 46.80
CA ALA A 856 -39.44 7.01 46.74
C ALA A 856 -40.10 6.92 48.10
N SER A 857 -40.28 8.06 48.79
CA SER A 857 -41.01 8.16 50.02
C SER A 857 -42.48 7.70 49.80
N PRO A 858 -43.07 6.89 50.69
CA PRO A 858 -44.41 6.43 50.51
C PRO A 858 -45.42 7.59 50.66
N ALA A 859 -46.28 7.74 49.68
CA ALA A 859 -47.34 8.72 49.69
C ALA A 859 -48.24 8.52 50.89
N LYS A 860 -48.38 9.53 51.77
CA LYS A 860 -49.36 9.57 52.85
C LYS A 860 -50.75 9.55 52.26
N LYS A 861 -51.51 8.45 52.50
CA LYS A 861 -52.94 8.41 52.33
C LYS A 861 -53.59 9.41 53.25
N LYS A 862 -54.17 10.49 52.72
CA LYS A 862 -55.12 11.34 53.43
C LYS A 862 -56.43 10.59 53.45
N GLY A 863 -56.84 10.18 54.64
CA GLY A 863 -58.18 9.71 54.90
C GLY A 863 -59.24 10.84 54.82
N LYS A 864 -60.29 10.58 54.09
CA LYS A 864 -61.55 11.38 54.23
C LYS A 864 -62.45 10.73 55.25
N LYS A 865 -62.83 11.59 56.19
CA LYS A 865 -64.16 11.42 56.77
C LYS A 865 -65.20 11.91 55.81
#